data_0325019f26bc80c258811393c75d8d44
#
_entry.id   0325019f26bc80c258811393c75d8d44
#
_cell.length_a   1.000
_cell.length_b   1.000
_cell.length_c   1.000
_cell.angle_alpha   90.00
_cell.angle_beta   90.00
_cell.angle_gamma   90.00
#
_symmetry.space_group_name_H-M   'P 1'
#
loop_
_entity.id
_entity.type
_entity.pdbx_description
1 polymer ?
#
loop_
_entity_poly.entity_id
_entity_poly.type
_entity_poly.pdbx_seq_one_letter_code
_entity_poly.pdbx_strand_id
1 'polypeptide(L)'
;MSRRQFTSRLRSLVRRLRLAPRSVVAAVRDRLERVAVAARAVVAAGRDRPERVVAAVLALAVGGLVYYLAIDLFPYHSVNDDEGVYLYQAAMLLEGKLFLRPGDIPWEAVRPWFFVVDEVGGEVRMYSKYSPVAPAVFAIGRLLGDWNIALGLVAAATAGGVYLLGSAAFDRRVGLLAVPILAGSPLFLLTSATFFSYAPATMLNVAFAAAYVRAARTGSRRWGAAAGTAVGVAFFCRPYTAVLFALPFIGHTLASLDVAWRRSGWSPGFRGVLGRSLAIALPGAAFVGVTLAYNAVVTGDPFLFPYAAFAPNDGIGFGTREILNYEREYTPALAADVTERIVEYFFTEWVAAGLLGTALAAVGVLAALWRERGRSGPGAIARFDPAAGMGSGEVAAVLFAVLPSVFLGEAYFWGTHNGLRNGLIDLLGPFYHFDALVPVAVFGAAGVAFLVRGAGSLLRSVTTRRRARIALLVGLVVSAPVVASAEAAVVEGPFAANERRTDSLEATYEPFEDRSFDDALVFTPDPYGDWQAHPFQYLRSGGGYDGDVVYATDGSPERDLAVLAATNRTAYRFTYRGDWTGAYFPVNSELRRLRVLEGESVRATTTVGVPAAASSTSVRVETPEGYARYSVPDAARTNDTVRVEWTIGPDAARAENLVYEGGSRFRDVPLADGGAEVDLVVTFVGVGGSSVTYRQEVTIDGDADGGVRAVWPPETRVCRLTTECGYEGTWVGPDGDYVDGVSVAMDARVAS
;
A
#
# COMPACT_ATOMS: atom_id res chain seq x y z
N MET A 1 16.83 14.94 11.85
CA MET A 1 17.28 13.82 12.73
C MET A 1 18.42 14.26 13.64
N SER A 2 18.24 14.27 14.96
CA SER A 2 19.31 14.69 15.88
C SER A 2 20.42 13.63 15.93
N ARG A 3 21.68 14.07 16.13
CA ARG A 3 22.85 13.16 16.27
C ARG A 3 22.65 12.09 17.37
N ARG A 4 21.74 12.32 18.32
CA ARG A 4 21.38 11.38 19.39
C ARG A 4 20.43 10.28 18.90
N GLN A 5 19.51 10.57 18.01
CA GLN A 5 18.60 9.57 17.42
C GLN A 5 19.33 8.63 16.47
N PHE A 6 20.24 9.15 15.61
CA PHE A 6 21.09 8.33 14.75
C PHE A 6 21.97 7.36 15.56
N THR A 7 22.56 7.83 16.68
CA THR A 7 23.41 6.97 17.53
C THR A 7 22.61 5.97 18.35
N SER A 8 21.34 6.22 18.70
CA SER A 8 20.47 5.25 19.39
C SER A 8 20.03 4.16 18.43
N ARG A 9 19.58 4.50 17.23
CA ARG A 9 19.19 3.53 16.18
C ARG A 9 20.39 2.67 15.72
N LEU A 10 21.58 3.26 15.58
CA LEU A 10 22.81 2.49 15.29
C LEU A 10 23.17 1.51 16.42
N ARG A 11 22.95 1.89 17.68
CA ARG A 11 23.17 1.00 18.82
C ARG A 11 22.13 -0.12 18.90
N SER A 12 20.86 0.14 18.56
CA SER A 12 19.81 -0.90 18.48
C SER A 12 20.10 -1.89 17.36
N LEU A 13 20.49 -1.40 16.18
CA LEU A 13 20.89 -2.25 15.04
C LEU A 13 22.09 -3.13 15.38
N VAL A 14 23.13 -2.54 16.02
CA VAL A 14 24.32 -3.28 16.47
C VAL A 14 23.96 -4.27 17.57
N ARG A 15 22.99 -3.98 18.42
CA ARG A 15 22.49 -4.89 19.48
C ARG A 15 21.68 -6.04 18.87
N ARG A 16 20.80 -5.79 17.91
CA ARG A 16 20.07 -6.82 17.15
C ARG A 16 21.01 -7.75 16.37
N LEU A 17 22.05 -7.20 15.73
CA LEU A 17 23.09 -8.01 15.05
C LEU A 17 23.97 -8.85 15.99
N ARG A 18 24.17 -8.42 17.24
CA ARG A 18 24.93 -9.20 18.23
C ARG A 18 24.13 -10.34 18.87
N LEU A 19 22.79 -10.27 18.82
CA LEU A 19 21.88 -11.28 19.37
C LEU A 19 21.41 -12.27 18.30
N ALA A 20 21.70 -12.03 17.01
CA ALA A 20 21.33 -12.95 15.94
C ALA A 20 22.06 -14.30 16.06
N PRO A 21 21.36 -15.44 15.88
CA PRO A 21 21.99 -16.75 15.87
C PRO A 21 23.12 -16.82 14.84
N ARG A 22 24.22 -17.51 15.17
CA ARG A 22 25.39 -17.68 14.28
C ARG A 22 25.02 -18.15 12.86
N SER A 23 23.93 -18.88 12.72
CA SER A 23 23.35 -19.32 11.44
C SER A 23 22.85 -18.16 10.56
N VAL A 24 22.24 -17.12 11.16
CA VAL A 24 21.75 -15.93 10.43
C VAL A 24 22.92 -15.08 9.96
N VAL A 25 23.93 -14.90 10.80
CA VAL A 25 25.17 -14.18 10.42
C VAL A 25 25.93 -14.90 9.31
N ALA A 26 25.98 -16.24 9.36
CA ALA A 26 26.59 -17.05 8.29
C ALA A 26 25.80 -16.97 6.98
N ALA A 27 24.47 -17.01 7.03
CA ALA A 27 23.61 -16.87 5.84
C ALA A 27 23.70 -15.48 5.20
N VAL A 28 23.76 -14.42 6.01
CA VAL A 28 23.96 -13.04 5.53
C VAL A 28 25.36 -12.90 4.88
N ARG A 29 26.39 -13.45 5.52
CA ARG A 29 27.75 -13.44 4.97
C ARG A 29 27.85 -14.19 3.63
N ASP A 30 27.25 -15.37 3.52
CA ASP A 30 27.22 -16.17 2.29
C ASP A 30 26.44 -15.45 1.16
N ARG A 31 25.34 -14.74 1.52
CA ARG A 31 24.60 -13.89 0.58
C ARG A 31 25.42 -12.68 0.11
N LEU A 32 26.13 -12.01 1.03
CA LEU A 32 27.01 -10.89 0.70
C LEU A 32 28.20 -11.33 -0.19
N GLU A 33 28.75 -12.52 0.06
CA GLU A 33 29.81 -13.10 -0.78
C GLU A 33 29.31 -13.43 -2.19
N ARG A 34 28.08 -13.96 -2.33
CA ARG A 34 27.45 -14.20 -3.66
C ARG A 34 27.17 -12.89 -4.39
N VAL A 35 26.69 -11.87 -3.72
CA VAL A 35 26.51 -10.53 -4.31
C VAL A 35 27.86 -9.93 -4.72
N ALA A 36 28.90 -10.08 -3.91
CA ALA A 36 30.24 -9.60 -4.25
C ALA A 36 30.86 -10.37 -5.42
N VAL A 37 30.60 -11.67 -5.56
CA VAL A 37 31.03 -12.47 -6.73
C VAL A 37 30.27 -12.04 -7.98
N ALA A 38 28.96 -11.85 -7.89
CA ALA A 38 28.14 -11.34 -9.00
C ALA A 38 28.59 -9.93 -9.42
N ALA A 39 28.84 -9.04 -8.47
CA ALA A 39 29.37 -7.70 -8.74
C ALA A 39 30.75 -7.74 -9.42
N ARG A 40 31.66 -8.63 -8.97
CA ARG A 40 32.98 -8.84 -9.63
C ARG A 40 32.84 -9.39 -11.05
N ALA A 41 31.89 -10.29 -11.29
CA ALA A 41 31.61 -10.82 -12.63
C ALA A 41 31.05 -9.73 -13.57
N VAL A 42 30.16 -8.86 -13.07
CA VAL A 42 29.66 -7.69 -13.83
C VAL A 42 30.77 -6.69 -14.13
N VAL A 43 31.64 -6.42 -13.15
CA VAL A 43 32.82 -5.55 -13.35
C VAL A 43 33.82 -6.18 -14.36
N ALA A 44 34.06 -7.48 -14.29
CA ALA A 44 34.93 -8.18 -15.21
C ALA A 44 34.36 -8.20 -16.64
N ALA A 45 33.08 -8.46 -16.80
CA ALA A 45 32.39 -8.42 -18.10
C ALA A 45 32.23 -6.99 -18.67
N GLY A 46 32.38 -5.97 -17.82
CA GLY A 46 32.25 -4.55 -18.20
C GLY A 46 33.57 -3.83 -18.51
N ARG A 47 34.72 -4.51 -18.49
CA ARG A 47 36.05 -3.88 -18.68
C ARG A 47 36.14 -3.03 -19.96
N ASP A 48 35.43 -3.45 -21.02
CA ASP A 48 35.40 -2.74 -22.30
C ASP A 48 34.29 -1.65 -22.36
N ARG A 49 33.42 -1.56 -21.33
CA ARG A 49 32.27 -0.63 -21.31
C ARG A 49 31.98 -0.13 -19.88
N PRO A 50 32.83 0.71 -19.31
CA PRO A 50 32.76 1.14 -17.92
C PRO A 50 31.42 1.83 -17.57
N GLU A 51 30.77 2.53 -18.53
CA GLU A 51 29.51 3.20 -18.31
C GLU A 51 28.34 2.23 -17.97
N ARG A 52 28.41 1.00 -18.50
CA ARG A 52 27.39 -0.02 -18.17
C ARG A 52 27.58 -0.56 -16.76
N VAL A 53 28.83 -0.68 -16.32
CA VAL A 53 29.12 -1.06 -14.93
C VAL A 53 28.62 0.01 -13.98
N VAL A 54 28.90 1.29 -14.26
CA VAL A 54 28.41 2.41 -13.46
C VAL A 54 26.87 2.42 -13.43
N ALA A 55 26.22 2.21 -14.58
CA ALA A 55 24.76 2.14 -14.65
C ALA A 55 24.19 0.99 -13.81
N ALA A 56 24.80 -0.19 -13.85
CA ALA A 56 24.38 -1.33 -13.04
C ALA A 56 24.57 -1.07 -11.54
N VAL A 57 25.70 -0.45 -11.15
CA VAL A 57 25.96 -0.07 -9.75
C VAL A 57 24.93 0.97 -9.27
N LEU A 58 24.63 2.00 -10.07
CA LEU A 58 23.62 2.98 -9.74
C LEU A 58 22.23 2.35 -9.63
N ALA A 59 21.86 1.48 -10.56
CA ALA A 59 20.57 0.78 -10.50
C ALA A 59 20.45 -0.10 -9.25
N LEU A 60 21.51 -0.84 -8.90
CA LEU A 60 21.54 -1.63 -7.67
C LEU A 60 21.51 -0.76 -6.41
N ALA A 61 22.17 0.40 -6.44
CA ALA A 61 22.10 1.36 -5.33
C ALA A 61 20.69 1.93 -5.12
N VAL A 62 19.98 2.22 -6.23
CA VAL A 62 18.56 2.63 -6.19
C VAL A 62 17.69 1.51 -5.60
N GLY A 63 17.88 0.26 -6.06
CA GLY A 63 17.18 -0.89 -5.48
C GLY A 63 17.48 -1.10 -4.00
N GLY A 64 18.74 -0.93 -3.58
CA GLY A 64 19.14 -0.99 -2.17
C GLY A 64 18.53 0.13 -1.33
N LEU A 65 18.41 1.35 -1.89
CA LEU A 65 17.74 2.47 -1.22
C LEU A 65 16.24 2.19 -1.04
N VAL A 66 15.56 1.72 -2.08
CA VAL A 66 14.14 1.37 -2.02
C VAL A 66 13.89 0.23 -1.03
N TYR A 67 14.73 -0.82 -1.05
CA TYR A 67 14.66 -1.90 -0.06
C TYR A 67 14.82 -1.36 1.37
N TYR A 68 15.79 -0.47 1.59
CA TYR A 68 16.00 0.16 2.90
C TYR A 68 14.77 0.98 3.34
N LEU A 69 14.19 1.78 2.45
CA LEU A 69 12.99 2.54 2.75
C LEU A 69 11.78 1.64 3.06
N ALA A 70 11.64 0.54 2.35
CA ALA A 70 10.56 -0.41 2.59
C ALA A 70 10.62 -1.05 3.99
N ILE A 71 11.81 -1.31 4.52
CA ILE A 71 11.98 -1.92 5.86
C ILE A 71 12.09 -0.89 6.99
N ASP A 72 12.42 0.36 6.71
CA ASP A 72 12.63 1.42 7.71
C ASP A 72 11.41 2.34 7.81
N LEU A 73 10.87 2.77 6.66
CA LEU A 73 9.72 3.68 6.60
C LEU A 73 8.38 2.95 6.62
N PHE A 74 8.32 1.72 6.05
CA PHE A 74 7.10 0.93 5.93
C PHE A 74 7.29 -0.50 6.49
N PRO A 75 7.74 -0.68 7.75
CA PRO A 75 7.96 -2.01 8.33
C PRO A 75 6.68 -2.84 8.42
N TYR A 76 5.53 -2.20 8.53
CA TYR A 76 4.21 -2.81 8.60
C TYR A 76 3.47 -2.69 7.27
N HIS A 77 3.06 -1.48 6.93
CA HIS A 77 2.39 -1.12 5.67
C HIS A 77 2.36 0.41 5.51
N SER A 78 1.97 0.89 4.33
CA SER A 78 1.64 2.30 4.10
C SER A 78 0.20 2.61 4.52
N VAL A 79 -0.27 3.79 4.13
CA VAL A 79 -1.66 4.24 4.38
C VAL A 79 -2.68 3.54 3.48
N ASN A 80 -2.28 2.80 2.46
CA ASN A 80 -3.19 2.23 1.48
C ASN A 80 -3.38 0.72 1.65
N ASP A 81 -4.62 0.30 1.88
CA ASP A 81 -5.04 -1.09 2.10
C ASP A 81 -4.76 -2.04 0.93
N ASP A 82 -4.56 -1.52 -0.27
CA ASP A 82 -4.23 -2.32 -1.45
C ASP A 82 -2.98 -3.19 -1.26
N GLU A 83 -2.03 -2.76 -0.41
CA GLU A 83 -0.83 -3.54 -0.11
C GLU A 83 -1.16 -4.88 0.52
N GLY A 84 -2.09 -4.88 1.48
CA GLY A 84 -2.58 -6.10 2.11
C GLY A 84 -3.18 -7.07 1.11
N VAL A 85 -3.96 -6.54 0.15
CA VAL A 85 -4.58 -7.34 -0.93
C VAL A 85 -3.54 -8.00 -1.82
N TYR A 86 -2.52 -7.24 -2.27
CA TYR A 86 -1.45 -7.78 -3.10
C TYR A 86 -0.61 -8.83 -2.37
N LEU A 87 -0.29 -8.59 -1.11
CA LEU A 87 0.49 -9.54 -0.29
C LEU A 87 -0.31 -10.79 0.04
N TYR A 88 -1.62 -10.66 0.31
CA TYR A 88 -2.50 -11.80 0.52
C TYR A 88 -2.55 -12.68 -0.72
N GLN A 89 -2.81 -12.08 -1.88
CA GLN A 89 -2.83 -12.79 -3.15
C GLN A 89 -1.45 -13.40 -3.49
N ALA A 90 -0.35 -12.73 -3.13
CA ALA A 90 1.00 -13.27 -3.32
C ALA A 90 1.22 -14.52 -2.46
N ALA A 91 0.75 -14.55 -1.22
CA ALA A 91 0.78 -15.73 -0.36
C ALA A 91 -0.05 -16.88 -0.95
N MET A 92 -1.28 -16.59 -1.42
CA MET A 92 -2.11 -17.58 -2.12
C MET A 92 -1.39 -18.19 -3.32
N LEU A 93 -0.73 -17.36 -4.14
CA LEU A 93 0.00 -17.85 -5.32
C LEU A 93 1.17 -18.78 -4.93
N LEU A 94 1.87 -18.52 -3.83
CA LEU A 94 2.94 -19.40 -3.32
C LEU A 94 2.40 -20.76 -2.90
N GLU A 95 1.15 -20.83 -2.50
CA GLU A 95 0.44 -22.08 -2.17
C GLU A 95 -0.30 -22.68 -3.38
N GLY A 96 -0.18 -22.08 -4.57
CA GLY A 96 -0.86 -22.54 -5.79
C GLY A 96 -2.37 -22.30 -5.79
N LYS A 97 -2.86 -21.37 -4.96
CA LYS A 97 -4.28 -21.04 -4.80
C LYS A 97 -4.64 -19.78 -5.60
N LEU A 98 -5.79 -19.78 -6.27
CA LEU A 98 -6.43 -18.60 -6.87
C LEU A 98 -7.63 -18.12 -6.06
N PHE A 99 -8.21 -19.00 -5.25
CA PHE A 99 -9.38 -18.75 -4.42
C PHE A 99 -9.08 -19.10 -2.98
N LEU A 100 -9.62 -18.29 -2.06
CA LEU A 100 -9.76 -18.65 -0.66
C LEU A 100 -11.08 -19.38 -0.48
N ARG A 101 -11.08 -20.42 0.35
CA ARG A 101 -12.27 -21.21 0.71
C ARG A 101 -12.30 -21.31 2.23
N PRO A 102 -13.26 -20.66 2.90
CA PRO A 102 -13.32 -20.64 4.36
C PRO A 102 -13.79 -21.97 4.97
N GLY A 103 -14.39 -22.87 4.14
CA GLY A 103 -15.00 -24.10 4.64
C GLY A 103 -16.19 -23.80 5.54
N ASP A 104 -16.16 -24.33 6.76
CA ASP A 104 -17.23 -24.14 7.77
C ASP A 104 -17.11 -22.80 8.53
N ILE A 105 -16.02 -22.05 8.33
CA ILE A 105 -15.84 -20.75 8.98
C ILE A 105 -16.76 -19.73 8.30
N PRO A 106 -17.55 -18.94 9.05
CA PRO A 106 -18.34 -17.83 8.49
C PRO A 106 -17.43 -16.91 7.66
N TRP A 107 -17.70 -16.86 6.36
CA TRP A 107 -16.83 -16.16 5.40
C TRP A 107 -16.77 -14.64 5.67
N GLU A 108 -17.83 -14.05 6.22
CA GLU A 108 -17.92 -12.63 6.58
C GLU A 108 -16.85 -12.24 7.59
N ALA A 109 -16.55 -13.15 8.53
CA ALA A 109 -15.56 -12.90 9.56
C ALA A 109 -14.10 -12.98 9.05
N VAL A 110 -13.86 -13.80 8.02
CA VAL A 110 -12.50 -14.10 7.54
C VAL A 110 -12.22 -13.57 6.13
N ARG A 111 -13.16 -12.83 5.53
CA ARG A 111 -12.98 -12.23 4.21
C ARG A 111 -11.91 -11.14 4.26
N PRO A 112 -10.80 -11.30 3.52
CA PRO A 112 -9.82 -10.22 3.41
C PRO A 112 -10.46 -9.00 2.74
N TRP A 113 -10.01 -7.82 3.16
CA TRP A 113 -10.47 -6.58 2.55
C TRP A 113 -10.27 -6.58 1.04
N PHE A 114 -11.21 -6.05 0.29
CA PHE A 114 -11.17 -5.97 -1.17
C PHE A 114 -11.14 -7.33 -1.91
N PHE A 115 -11.59 -8.39 -1.26
CA PHE A 115 -11.87 -9.66 -1.91
C PHE A 115 -13.32 -9.73 -2.33
N VAL A 116 -13.56 -10.26 -3.53
CA VAL A 116 -14.89 -10.55 -4.05
C VAL A 116 -15.31 -11.91 -3.53
N VAL A 117 -16.55 -12.01 -3.08
CA VAL A 117 -17.18 -13.27 -2.65
C VAL A 117 -18.03 -13.78 -3.79
N ASP A 118 -17.93 -15.06 -4.07
CA ASP A 118 -18.69 -15.77 -5.09
C ASP A 118 -19.11 -17.14 -4.55
N GLU A 119 -20.25 -17.60 -4.94
CA GLU A 119 -20.78 -18.91 -4.56
C GLU A 119 -20.92 -19.81 -5.80
N VAL A 120 -20.24 -20.94 -5.78
CA VAL A 120 -20.26 -21.89 -6.89
C VAL A 120 -20.57 -23.28 -6.38
N GLY A 121 -21.71 -23.82 -6.79
CA GLY A 121 -22.11 -25.17 -6.39
C GLY A 121 -22.43 -25.32 -4.90
N GLY A 122 -22.81 -24.25 -4.21
CA GLY A 122 -23.08 -24.23 -2.77
C GLY A 122 -21.83 -24.02 -1.90
N GLU A 123 -20.65 -23.84 -2.52
CA GLU A 123 -19.41 -23.51 -1.80
C GLU A 123 -19.04 -22.04 -1.99
N VAL A 124 -18.72 -21.37 -0.89
CA VAL A 124 -18.22 -20.01 -0.90
C VAL A 124 -16.74 -20.01 -1.31
N ARG A 125 -16.41 -19.15 -2.26
CA ARG A 125 -15.03 -18.86 -2.65
C ARG A 125 -14.81 -17.36 -2.72
N MET A 126 -13.59 -16.94 -2.40
CA MET A 126 -13.20 -15.51 -2.43
C MET A 126 -11.97 -15.32 -3.28
N TYR A 127 -11.91 -14.21 -4.02
CA TYR A 127 -10.77 -13.87 -4.88
C TYR A 127 -10.47 -12.38 -4.82
N SER A 128 -9.19 -12.05 -5.06
CA SER A 128 -8.71 -10.66 -5.08
C SER A 128 -9.33 -9.85 -6.21
N LYS A 129 -9.66 -8.59 -5.96
CA LYS A 129 -10.07 -7.63 -6.99
C LYS A 129 -8.97 -7.34 -8.02
N TYR A 130 -7.72 -7.76 -7.79
CA TYR A 130 -6.57 -7.44 -8.62
C TYR A 130 -6.06 -8.62 -9.46
N SER A 131 -5.35 -8.26 -10.53
CA SER A 131 -4.57 -9.19 -11.35
C SER A 131 -3.44 -9.84 -10.54
N PRO A 132 -3.08 -11.10 -10.84
CA PRO A 132 -2.04 -11.83 -10.11
C PRO A 132 -0.60 -11.42 -10.47
N VAL A 133 -0.38 -10.50 -11.42
CA VAL A 133 0.98 -10.20 -11.94
C VAL A 133 1.83 -9.48 -10.91
N ALA A 134 1.33 -8.41 -10.28
CA ALA A 134 2.08 -7.71 -9.22
C ALA A 134 2.29 -8.61 -8.00
N PRO A 135 1.28 -9.33 -7.47
CA PRO A 135 1.47 -10.36 -6.45
C PRO A 135 2.53 -11.41 -6.79
N ALA A 136 2.56 -11.90 -8.03
CA ALA A 136 3.58 -12.86 -8.48
C ALA A 136 5.00 -12.27 -8.44
N VAL A 137 5.16 -10.99 -8.78
CA VAL A 137 6.45 -10.28 -8.64
C VAL A 137 6.83 -10.17 -7.16
N PHE A 138 5.90 -9.84 -6.26
CA PHE A 138 6.17 -9.76 -4.82
C PHE A 138 6.49 -11.12 -4.20
N ALA A 139 5.83 -12.18 -4.67
CA ALA A 139 6.12 -13.55 -4.26
C ALA A 139 7.58 -13.97 -4.53
N ILE A 140 8.22 -13.42 -5.59
CA ILE A 140 9.66 -13.64 -5.85
C ILE A 140 10.51 -13.16 -4.68
N GLY A 141 10.17 -12.02 -4.08
CA GLY A 141 10.86 -11.51 -2.89
C GLY A 141 10.82 -12.52 -1.75
N ARG A 142 9.64 -13.07 -1.45
CA ARG A 142 9.47 -14.10 -0.42
C ARG A 142 10.29 -15.36 -0.70
N LEU A 143 10.32 -15.83 -1.94
CA LEU A 143 11.16 -16.95 -2.35
C LEU A 143 12.67 -16.67 -2.17
N LEU A 144 13.08 -15.41 -2.23
CA LEU A 144 14.45 -14.96 -1.96
C LEU A 144 14.72 -14.70 -0.47
N GLY A 145 13.68 -14.79 0.37
CA GLY A 145 13.78 -14.75 1.84
C GLY A 145 13.08 -13.57 2.52
N ASP A 146 12.70 -12.52 1.78
CA ASP A 146 11.98 -11.36 2.31
C ASP A 146 11.15 -10.70 1.20
N TRP A 147 9.87 -10.39 1.48
CA TRP A 147 8.95 -9.73 0.55
C TRP A 147 9.52 -8.44 -0.05
N ASN A 148 10.20 -7.62 0.76
CA ASN A 148 10.75 -6.32 0.38
C ASN A 148 11.88 -6.43 -0.67
N ILE A 149 12.52 -7.60 -0.83
CA ILE A 149 13.53 -7.82 -1.88
C ILE A 149 12.92 -7.57 -3.28
N ALA A 150 11.65 -7.92 -3.47
CA ALA A 150 10.97 -7.68 -4.74
C ALA A 150 10.91 -6.20 -5.09
N LEU A 151 10.64 -5.32 -4.11
CA LEU A 151 10.56 -3.87 -4.28
C LEU A 151 11.91 -3.31 -4.75
N GLY A 152 12.99 -3.71 -4.08
CA GLY A 152 14.35 -3.34 -4.49
C GLY A 152 14.71 -3.82 -5.90
N LEU A 153 14.33 -5.04 -6.28
CA LEU A 153 14.58 -5.58 -7.62
C LEU A 153 13.79 -4.83 -8.70
N VAL A 154 12.52 -4.52 -8.45
CA VAL A 154 11.66 -3.73 -9.35
C VAL A 154 12.24 -2.33 -9.56
N ALA A 155 12.63 -1.66 -8.49
CA ALA A 155 13.25 -0.33 -8.56
C ALA A 155 14.57 -0.35 -9.32
N ALA A 156 15.43 -1.33 -9.06
CA ALA A 156 16.69 -1.50 -9.78
C ALA A 156 16.47 -1.76 -11.29
N ALA A 157 15.49 -2.60 -11.64
CA ALA A 157 15.16 -2.90 -13.04
C ALA A 157 14.61 -1.65 -13.76
N THR A 158 13.72 -0.88 -13.10
CA THR A 158 13.20 0.38 -13.63
C THR A 158 14.31 1.39 -13.86
N ALA A 159 15.19 1.60 -12.88
CA ALA A 159 16.35 2.50 -13.00
C ALA A 159 17.30 2.09 -14.13
N GLY A 160 17.57 0.78 -14.28
CA GLY A 160 18.34 0.23 -15.39
C GLY A 160 17.70 0.47 -16.75
N GLY A 161 16.38 0.32 -16.84
CA GLY A 161 15.61 0.62 -18.04
C GLY A 161 15.62 2.11 -18.40
N VAL A 162 15.49 3.00 -17.43
CA VAL A 162 15.59 4.47 -17.62
C VAL A 162 16.97 4.86 -18.12
N TYR A 163 18.05 4.24 -17.62
CA TYR A 163 19.37 4.40 -18.21
C TYR A 163 19.42 4.02 -19.70
N LEU A 164 18.80 2.88 -20.07
CA LEU A 164 18.76 2.44 -21.47
C LEU A 164 17.97 3.41 -22.36
N LEU A 165 16.81 3.89 -21.90
CA LEU A 165 15.97 4.84 -22.64
C LEU A 165 16.64 6.21 -22.79
N GLY A 166 17.21 6.77 -21.72
CA GLY A 166 17.97 8.02 -21.76
C GLY A 166 19.19 7.93 -22.67
N SER A 167 19.90 6.78 -22.64
CA SER A 167 21.02 6.50 -23.56
C SER A 167 20.57 6.37 -25.02
N ALA A 168 19.36 5.88 -25.22
CA ALA A 168 18.81 5.73 -26.57
C ALA A 168 18.27 7.08 -27.12
N ALA A 169 17.62 7.89 -26.32
CA ALA A 169 17.08 9.18 -26.72
C ALA A 169 18.19 10.24 -26.93
N PHE A 170 19.24 10.18 -26.15
CA PHE A 170 20.31 11.19 -26.19
C PHE A 170 21.72 10.55 -26.30
N ASP A 171 22.31 10.25 -25.16
CA ASP A 171 23.62 9.57 -25.06
C ASP A 171 23.78 8.90 -23.68
N ARG A 172 24.86 8.12 -23.51
CA ARG A 172 25.11 7.36 -22.28
C ARG A 172 25.26 8.24 -21.03
N ARG A 173 25.72 9.48 -21.15
CA ARG A 173 25.87 10.40 -20.03
C ARG A 173 24.50 10.87 -19.54
N VAL A 174 23.60 11.17 -20.47
CA VAL A 174 22.20 11.48 -20.16
C VAL A 174 21.53 10.27 -19.51
N GLY A 175 21.74 9.06 -20.04
CA GLY A 175 21.23 7.85 -19.40
C GLY A 175 21.73 7.67 -17.96
N LEU A 176 23.03 7.89 -17.70
CA LEU A 176 23.60 7.81 -16.35
C LEU A 176 23.03 8.89 -15.40
N LEU A 177 22.81 10.10 -15.89
CA LEU A 177 22.22 11.19 -15.09
C LEU A 177 20.73 10.99 -14.84
N ALA A 178 20.01 10.29 -15.71
CA ALA A 178 18.59 10.03 -15.54
C ALA A 178 18.30 9.12 -14.33
N VAL A 179 19.22 8.23 -13.96
CA VAL A 179 19.06 7.32 -12.82
C VAL A 179 18.97 8.08 -11.48
N PRO A 180 19.93 8.93 -11.09
CA PRO A 180 19.82 9.67 -9.84
C PRO A 180 18.67 10.70 -9.86
N ILE A 181 18.30 11.26 -11.01
CA ILE A 181 17.13 12.14 -11.10
C ILE A 181 15.83 11.36 -10.86
N LEU A 182 15.71 10.12 -11.38
CA LEU A 182 14.58 9.26 -11.04
C LEU A 182 14.55 8.96 -9.53
N ALA A 183 15.70 8.57 -8.98
CA ALA A 183 15.83 8.21 -7.57
C ALA A 183 15.68 9.39 -6.59
N GLY A 184 15.80 10.64 -7.04
CA GLY A 184 15.51 11.83 -6.25
C GLY A 184 14.02 12.15 -6.18
N SER A 185 13.17 11.53 -6.99
CA SER A 185 11.72 11.79 -6.92
C SER A 185 11.10 11.17 -5.66
N PRO A 186 10.43 11.95 -4.78
CA PRO A 186 9.68 11.40 -3.65
C PRO A 186 8.63 10.39 -4.10
N LEU A 187 7.91 10.69 -5.20
CA LEU A 187 6.95 9.75 -5.78
C LEU A 187 7.60 8.42 -6.16
N PHE A 188 8.78 8.45 -6.80
CA PHE A 188 9.49 7.21 -7.13
C PHE A 188 9.87 6.42 -5.89
N LEU A 189 10.42 7.08 -4.87
CA LEU A 189 10.88 6.42 -3.67
C LEU A 189 9.74 5.80 -2.86
N LEU A 190 8.69 6.57 -2.57
CA LEU A 190 7.56 6.12 -1.75
C LEU A 190 6.75 5.03 -2.46
N THR A 191 6.34 5.26 -3.72
CA THR A 191 5.57 4.26 -4.48
C THR A 191 6.37 2.98 -4.74
N SER A 192 7.71 3.06 -4.92
CA SER A 192 8.53 1.86 -5.11
C SER A 192 8.83 1.13 -3.81
N ALA A 193 8.75 1.79 -2.64
CA ALA A 193 8.96 1.20 -1.33
C ALA A 193 7.69 0.56 -0.74
N THR A 194 6.58 0.59 -1.45
CA THR A 194 5.28 0.03 -1.07
C THR A 194 4.87 -1.08 -2.02
N PHE A 195 4.03 -2.02 -1.55
CA PHE A 195 3.57 -3.16 -2.35
C PHE A 195 2.44 -2.78 -3.31
N PHE A 196 2.65 -1.71 -4.09
CA PHE A 196 1.71 -1.29 -5.11
C PHE A 196 2.02 -1.89 -6.48
N SER A 197 1.00 -2.10 -7.26
CA SER A 197 1.15 -2.60 -8.64
C SER A 197 1.72 -1.56 -9.62
N TYR A 198 1.83 -0.27 -9.24
CA TYR A 198 2.35 0.80 -10.12
C TYR A 198 3.83 0.60 -10.45
N ALA A 199 4.67 0.35 -9.46
CA ALA A 199 6.11 0.13 -9.68
C ALA A 199 6.39 -1.11 -10.55
N PRO A 200 5.80 -2.30 -10.33
CA PRO A 200 5.88 -3.44 -11.25
C PRO A 200 5.36 -3.14 -12.66
N ALA A 201 4.23 -2.43 -12.79
CA ALA A 201 3.69 -2.06 -14.10
C ALA A 201 4.64 -1.14 -14.87
N THR A 202 5.17 -0.10 -14.21
CA THR A 202 6.17 0.81 -14.82
C THR A 202 7.46 0.09 -15.18
N MET A 203 7.95 -0.85 -14.36
CA MET A 203 9.08 -1.71 -14.72
C MET A 203 8.82 -2.45 -16.04
N LEU A 204 7.63 -3.03 -16.21
CA LEU A 204 7.23 -3.74 -17.42
C LEU A 204 7.08 -2.78 -18.61
N ASN A 205 6.49 -1.60 -18.42
CA ASN A 205 6.36 -0.55 -19.42
C ASN A 205 7.74 -0.05 -19.90
N VAL A 206 8.67 0.14 -18.97
CA VAL A 206 10.06 0.52 -19.29
C VAL A 206 10.81 -0.60 -20.03
N ALA A 207 10.59 -1.86 -19.63
CA ALA A 207 11.14 -3.02 -20.35
C ALA A 207 10.58 -3.13 -21.77
N PHE A 208 9.26 -2.91 -21.92
CA PHE A 208 8.61 -2.79 -23.23
C PHE A 208 9.26 -1.70 -24.07
N ALA A 209 9.37 -0.47 -23.57
CA ALA A 209 9.93 0.67 -24.30
C ALA A 209 11.38 0.41 -24.73
N ALA A 210 12.23 -0.13 -23.84
CA ALA A 210 13.61 -0.46 -24.14
C ALA A 210 13.74 -1.55 -25.22
N ALA A 211 12.92 -2.60 -25.12
CA ALA A 211 12.88 -3.68 -26.12
C ALA A 211 12.32 -3.18 -27.46
N TYR A 212 11.28 -2.33 -27.44
CA TYR A 212 10.69 -1.69 -28.61
C TYR A 212 11.73 -0.85 -29.37
N VAL A 213 12.41 0.07 -28.67
CA VAL A 213 13.46 0.91 -29.26
C VAL A 213 14.56 0.06 -29.87
N ARG A 214 14.96 -1.01 -29.20
CA ARG A 214 15.98 -1.93 -29.72
C ARG A 214 15.47 -2.69 -30.93
N ALA A 215 14.24 -3.18 -30.94
CA ALA A 215 13.61 -3.81 -32.09
C ALA A 215 13.53 -2.85 -33.28
N ALA A 216 13.10 -1.61 -33.04
CA ALA A 216 12.97 -0.58 -34.06
C ALA A 216 14.32 -0.17 -34.68
N ARG A 217 15.41 -0.17 -33.87
CA ARG A 217 16.77 0.16 -34.35
C ARG A 217 17.44 -0.97 -35.10
N THR A 218 17.20 -2.21 -34.72
CA THR A 218 17.94 -3.37 -35.24
C THR A 218 17.15 -4.20 -36.25
N GLY A 219 15.85 -3.92 -36.43
CA GLY A 219 14.97 -4.75 -37.23
C GLY A 219 14.67 -6.14 -36.61
N SER A 220 15.10 -6.37 -35.37
CA SER A 220 15.08 -7.69 -34.71
C SER A 220 13.68 -8.08 -34.27
N ARG A 221 13.15 -9.18 -34.82
CA ARG A 221 11.89 -9.79 -34.40
C ARG A 221 11.95 -10.35 -32.98
N ARG A 222 13.11 -10.80 -32.50
CA ARG A 222 13.30 -11.30 -31.11
C ARG A 222 13.07 -10.19 -30.10
N TRP A 223 13.63 -9.01 -30.34
CA TRP A 223 13.37 -7.84 -29.51
C TRP A 223 11.94 -7.33 -29.67
N GLY A 224 11.33 -7.50 -30.85
CA GLY A 224 9.89 -7.25 -31.05
C GLY A 224 9.03 -8.16 -30.17
N ALA A 225 9.32 -9.48 -30.17
CA ALA A 225 8.61 -10.43 -29.32
C ALA A 225 8.79 -10.10 -27.83
N ALA A 226 10.01 -9.76 -27.39
CA ALA A 226 10.27 -9.33 -26.02
C ALA A 226 9.45 -8.06 -25.65
N ALA A 227 9.36 -7.09 -26.56
CA ALA A 227 8.52 -5.90 -26.37
C ALA A 227 7.03 -6.27 -26.25
N GLY A 228 6.51 -7.12 -27.15
CA GLY A 228 5.14 -7.59 -27.11
C GLY A 228 4.80 -8.36 -25.84
N THR A 229 5.71 -9.24 -25.39
CA THR A 229 5.55 -9.93 -24.10
C THR A 229 5.52 -8.95 -22.93
N ALA A 230 6.45 -8.00 -22.87
CA ALA A 230 6.52 -7.04 -21.77
C ALA A 230 5.26 -6.16 -21.68
N VAL A 231 4.77 -5.61 -22.81
CA VAL A 231 3.54 -4.80 -22.81
C VAL A 231 2.30 -5.65 -22.54
N GLY A 232 2.27 -6.90 -23.01
CA GLY A 232 1.17 -7.81 -22.73
C GLY A 232 1.09 -8.19 -21.25
N VAL A 233 2.22 -8.47 -20.60
CA VAL A 233 2.28 -8.69 -19.15
C VAL A 233 1.96 -7.41 -18.38
N ALA A 234 2.40 -6.23 -18.85
CA ALA A 234 2.02 -4.94 -18.28
C ALA A 234 0.51 -4.71 -18.37
N PHE A 235 -0.11 -5.06 -19.50
CA PHE A 235 -1.57 -5.03 -19.67
C PHE A 235 -2.26 -5.96 -18.68
N PHE A 236 -1.79 -7.18 -18.52
CA PHE A 236 -2.33 -8.10 -17.54
C PHE A 236 -2.12 -7.58 -16.10
N CYS A 237 -1.03 -6.88 -15.82
CA CYS A 237 -0.77 -6.26 -14.51
C CYS A 237 -1.74 -5.10 -14.22
N ARG A 238 -1.78 -4.11 -15.12
CA ARG A 238 -2.60 -2.88 -15.03
C ARG A 238 -3.02 -2.45 -16.44
N PRO A 239 -4.18 -2.90 -16.92
CA PRO A 239 -4.57 -2.68 -18.33
C PRO A 239 -4.56 -1.21 -18.74
N TYR A 240 -5.15 -0.34 -17.93
CA TYR A 240 -5.29 1.08 -18.24
C TYR A 240 -3.92 1.78 -18.31
N THR A 241 -3.10 1.64 -17.29
CA THR A 241 -1.73 2.20 -17.23
C THR A 241 -0.86 1.72 -18.40
N ALA A 242 -0.93 0.41 -18.73
CA ALA A 242 -0.17 -0.15 -19.83
C ALA A 242 -0.59 0.43 -21.19
N VAL A 243 -1.90 0.62 -21.41
CA VAL A 243 -2.42 1.26 -22.63
C VAL A 243 -1.95 2.70 -22.75
N LEU A 244 -2.06 3.50 -21.68
CA LEU A 244 -1.65 4.90 -21.69
C LEU A 244 -0.15 5.05 -21.98
N PHE A 245 0.69 4.20 -21.39
CA PHE A 245 2.13 4.22 -21.67
C PHE A 245 2.45 3.77 -23.10
N ALA A 246 1.76 2.73 -23.60
CA ALA A 246 2.03 2.16 -24.92
C ALA A 246 1.49 3.00 -26.09
N LEU A 247 0.49 3.85 -25.85
CA LEU A 247 -0.22 4.61 -26.89
C LEU A 247 0.72 5.40 -27.85
N PRO A 248 1.75 6.13 -27.37
CA PRO A 248 2.71 6.79 -28.26
C PRO A 248 3.53 5.82 -29.13
N PHE A 249 3.86 4.65 -28.59
CA PHE A 249 4.61 3.60 -29.32
C PHE A 249 3.72 2.93 -30.36
N ILE A 250 2.44 2.76 -30.09
CA ILE A 250 1.43 2.28 -31.04
C ILE A 250 1.31 3.29 -32.18
N GLY A 251 1.16 4.58 -31.85
CA GLY A 251 1.13 5.66 -32.85
C GLY A 251 2.37 5.68 -33.74
N HIS A 252 3.58 5.54 -33.15
CA HIS A 252 4.82 5.45 -33.91
C HIS A 252 4.87 4.20 -34.80
N THR A 253 4.34 3.06 -34.34
CA THR A 253 4.28 1.81 -35.14
C THR A 253 3.35 1.98 -36.32
N LEU A 254 2.14 2.54 -36.13
CA LEU A 254 1.19 2.79 -37.21
C LEU A 254 1.73 3.78 -38.23
N ALA A 255 2.35 4.88 -37.78
CA ALA A 255 3.02 5.83 -38.65
C ALA A 255 4.18 5.18 -39.45
N SER A 256 4.94 4.30 -38.83
CA SER A 256 6.01 3.54 -39.46
C SER A 256 5.49 2.62 -40.58
N LEU A 257 4.39 1.93 -40.34
CA LEU A 257 3.75 1.07 -41.31
C LEU A 257 3.18 1.88 -42.49
N ASP A 258 2.48 2.99 -42.21
CA ASP A 258 1.89 3.88 -43.25
C ASP A 258 2.98 4.47 -44.14
N VAL A 259 4.03 5.03 -43.56
CA VAL A 259 5.13 5.64 -44.32
C VAL A 259 5.90 4.59 -45.14
N ALA A 260 6.17 3.43 -44.59
CA ALA A 260 6.84 2.35 -45.31
C ALA A 260 6.00 1.83 -46.48
N TRP A 261 4.67 1.73 -46.32
CA TRP A 261 3.74 1.33 -47.34
C TRP A 261 3.65 2.39 -48.47
N ARG A 262 3.47 3.66 -48.15
CA ARG A 262 3.35 4.75 -49.13
C ARG A 262 4.63 4.92 -49.95
N ARG A 263 5.82 4.68 -49.36
CA ARG A 263 7.08 4.83 -50.06
C ARG A 263 7.43 3.70 -51.02
N SER A 264 7.06 2.49 -50.67
CA SER A 264 7.62 1.33 -51.36
C SER A 264 6.67 0.16 -51.57
N GLY A 265 5.38 0.32 -51.23
CA GLY A 265 4.39 -0.75 -51.31
C GLY A 265 4.83 -2.04 -50.63
N TRP A 266 4.57 -3.17 -51.25
CA TRP A 266 4.90 -4.51 -50.73
C TRP A 266 6.41 -4.86 -50.92
N SER A 267 7.28 -4.00 -50.53
CA SER A 267 8.75 -4.15 -50.66
C SER A 267 9.37 -4.97 -49.54
N PRO A 268 10.62 -5.42 -49.67
CA PRO A 268 11.36 -6.01 -48.55
C PRO A 268 11.45 -5.09 -47.33
N GLY A 269 11.57 -3.79 -47.51
CA GLY A 269 11.56 -2.78 -46.45
C GLY A 269 10.25 -2.76 -45.67
N PHE A 270 9.13 -2.69 -46.37
CA PHE A 270 7.81 -2.77 -45.72
C PHE A 270 7.60 -4.08 -44.99
N ARG A 271 7.94 -5.22 -45.66
CA ARG A 271 7.82 -6.55 -45.02
C ARG A 271 8.68 -6.67 -43.76
N GLY A 272 9.83 -6.01 -43.71
CA GLY A 272 10.67 -5.94 -42.52
C GLY A 272 10.00 -5.19 -41.38
N VAL A 273 9.41 -4.01 -41.66
CA VAL A 273 8.66 -3.21 -40.69
C VAL A 273 7.43 -3.98 -40.19
N LEU A 274 6.64 -4.55 -41.11
CA LEU A 274 5.45 -5.35 -40.79
C LEU A 274 5.82 -6.57 -39.93
N GLY A 275 6.85 -7.32 -40.31
CA GLY A 275 7.27 -8.51 -39.56
C GLY A 275 7.75 -8.19 -38.14
N ARG A 276 8.37 -7.03 -37.92
CA ARG A 276 8.72 -6.53 -36.60
C ARG A 276 7.46 -6.12 -35.82
N SER A 277 6.54 -5.40 -36.44
CA SER A 277 5.28 -4.96 -35.81
C SER A 277 4.41 -6.14 -35.40
N LEU A 278 4.32 -7.18 -36.23
CA LEU A 278 3.62 -8.42 -35.90
C LEU A 278 4.32 -9.17 -34.75
N ALA A 279 5.66 -9.16 -34.73
CA ALA A 279 6.41 -9.75 -33.61
C ALA A 279 6.15 -9.05 -32.28
N ILE A 280 5.72 -7.78 -32.26
CA ILE A 280 5.26 -7.07 -31.07
C ILE A 280 3.79 -7.42 -30.81
N ALA A 281 2.92 -7.29 -31.83
CA ALA A 281 1.49 -7.39 -31.67
C ALA A 281 1.02 -8.81 -31.23
N LEU A 282 1.60 -9.87 -31.80
CA LEU A 282 1.16 -11.22 -31.52
C LEU A 282 1.38 -11.67 -30.06
N PRO A 283 2.57 -11.50 -29.46
CA PRO A 283 2.73 -11.80 -28.03
C PRO A 283 1.90 -10.88 -27.13
N GLY A 284 1.76 -9.58 -27.50
CA GLY A 284 0.89 -8.66 -26.76
C GLY A 284 -0.56 -9.14 -26.75
N ALA A 285 -1.10 -9.49 -27.91
CA ALA A 285 -2.46 -10.04 -28.04
C ALA A 285 -2.63 -11.39 -27.31
N ALA A 286 -1.59 -12.23 -27.32
CA ALA A 286 -1.63 -13.48 -26.57
C ALA A 286 -1.82 -13.24 -25.05
N PHE A 287 -1.14 -12.24 -24.48
CA PHE A 287 -1.34 -11.89 -23.07
C PHE A 287 -2.67 -11.18 -22.78
N VAL A 288 -3.23 -10.45 -23.74
CA VAL A 288 -4.64 -10.03 -23.64
C VAL A 288 -5.55 -11.27 -23.55
N GLY A 289 -5.31 -12.30 -24.37
CA GLY A 289 -6.01 -13.57 -24.27
C GLY A 289 -5.83 -14.26 -22.91
N VAL A 290 -4.62 -14.22 -22.33
CA VAL A 290 -4.36 -14.72 -20.96
C VAL A 290 -5.17 -13.93 -19.94
N THR A 291 -5.25 -12.59 -20.08
CA THR A 291 -6.08 -11.74 -19.19
C THR A 291 -7.55 -12.15 -19.26
N LEU A 292 -8.09 -12.30 -20.46
CA LEU A 292 -9.48 -12.72 -20.65
C LEU A 292 -9.74 -14.14 -20.11
N ALA A 293 -8.79 -15.06 -20.28
CA ALA A 293 -8.89 -16.41 -19.70
C ALA A 293 -8.85 -16.36 -18.17
N TYR A 294 -8.01 -15.54 -17.57
CA TYR A 294 -7.98 -15.32 -16.12
C TYR A 294 -9.31 -14.76 -15.62
N ASN A 295 -9.85 -13.72 -16.28
CA ASN A 295 -11.15 -13.16 -15.93
C ASN A 295 -12.24 -14.25 -15.97
N ALA A 296 -12.31 -15.04 -17.05
CA ALA A 296 -13.29 -16.13 -17.19
C ALA A 296 -13.19 -17.16 -16.07
N VAL A 297 -11.97 -17.49 -15.60
CA VAL A 297 -11.76 -18.43 -14.49
C VAL A 297 -12.23 -17.83 -13.16
N VAL A 298 -11.97 -16.55 -12.93
CA VAL A 298 -12.17 -15.91 -11.63
C VAL A 298 -13.58 -15.37 -11.48
N THR A 299 -14.10 -14.67 -12.50
CA THR A 299 -15.43 -14.02 -12.47
C THR A 299 -16.52 -14.77 -13.22
N GLY A 300 -16.16 -15.81 -14.01
CA GLY A 300 -17.09 -16.51 -14.90
C GLY A 300 -17.31 -15.83 -16.26
N ASP A 301 -16.87 -14.57 -16.44
CA ASP A 301 -17.00 -13.80 -17.68
C ASP A 301 -15.62 -13.28 -18.13
N PRO A 302 -15.15 -13.59 -19.36
CA PRO A 302 -13.87 -13.13 -19.87
C PRO A 302 -13.75 -11.61 -19.96
N PHE A 303 -14.84 -10.87 -20.07
CA PHE A 303 -14.85 -9.42 -20.19
C PHE A 303 -15.10 -8.70 -18.86
N LEU A 304 -15.48 -9.40 -17.81
CA LEU A 304 -15.64 -8.85 -16.48
C LEU A 304 -14.30 -8.93 -15.71
N PHE A 305 -13.67 -7.80 -15.54
CA PHE A 305 -12.45 -7.73 -14.72
C PHE A 305 -12.80 -7.90 -13.23
N PRO A 306 -11.96 -8.58 -12.43
CA PRO A 306 -12.19 -8.72 -10.98
C PRO A 306 -12.42 -7.40 -10.26
N TYR A 307 -11.75 -6.34 -10.68
CA TYR A 307 -11.98 -5.00 -10.14
C TYR A 307 -13.40 -4.48 -10.40
N ALA A 308 -13.91 -4.67 -11.61
CA ALA A 308 -15.28 -4.29 -11.95
C ALA A 308 -16.33 -5.17 -11.28
N ALA A 309 -15.99 -6.44 -10.95
CA ALA A 309 -16.84 -7.29 -10.13
C ALA A 309 -16.90 -6.81 -8.68
N PHE A 310 -15.81 -6.25 -8.14
CA PHE A 310 -15.72 -5.67 -6.81
C PHE A 310 -16.45 -4.33 -6.71
N ALA A 311 -16.16 -3.40 -7.63
CA ALA A 311 -16.67 -2.03 -7.62
C ALA A 311 -17.16 -1.64 -9.03
N PRO A 312 -18.37 -2.00 -9.41
CA PRO A 312 -18.90 -1.80 -10.77
C PRO A 312 -18.94 -0.33 -11.21
N ASN A 313 -19.13 0.56 -10.24
CA ASN A 313 -19.22 2.01 -10.48
C ASN A 313 -17.88 2.75 -10.30
N ASP A 314 -16.82 2.06 -9.82
CA ASP A 314 -15.47 2.59 -9.68
C ASP A 314 -14.64 2.29 -10.94
N GLY A 315 -14.88 3.00 -12.01
CA GLY A 315 -14.25 2.76 -13.30
C GLY A 315 -13.79 4.03 -14.00
N ILE A 316 -13.38 3.85 -15.25
CA ILE A 316 -13.06 4.95 -16.16
C ILE A 316 -14.34 5.59 -16.69
N GLY A 317 -14.28 6.88 -17.00
CA GLY A 317 -15.37 7.63 -17.63
C GLY A 317 -16.03 8.67 -16.74
N PHE A 318 -16.91 9.44 -17.35
CA PHE A 318 -17.71 10.45 -16.67
C PHE A 318 -19.06 9.87 -16.24
N GLY A 319 -19.77 10.57 -15.34
CA GLY A 319 -21.03 10.17 -14.74
C GLY A 319 -20.91 9.89 -13.25
N THR A 320 -21.95 9.29 -12.69
CA THR A 320 -21.95 8.89 -11.28
C THR A 320 -20.91 7.80 -11.04
N ARG A 321 -19.99 8.07 -10.12
CA ARG A 321 -18.92 7.18 -9.72
C ARG A 321 -19.02 6.90 -8.23
N GLU A 322 -18.75 5.65 -7.86
CA GLU A 322 -18.91 5.20 -6.49
C GLU A 322 -17.79 4.19 -6.15
N ILE A 323 -17.20 4.37 -4.97
CA ILE A 323 -16.35 3.38 -4.33
C ILE A 323 -16.64 3.36 -2.83
N LEU A 324 -16.89 2.17 -2.28
CA LEU A 324 -17.29 2.00 -0.89
C LEU A 324 -18.50 2.89 -0.56
N ASN A 325 -18.38 3.77 0.42
CA ASN A 325 -19.45 4.68 0.86
C ASN A 325 -19.33 6.09 0.25
N TYR A 326 -18.52 6.26 -0.81
CA TYR A 326 -18.33 7.55 -1.46
C TYR A 326 -18.83 7.54 -2.89
N GLU A 327 -19.85 8.37 -3.17
CA GLU A 327 -20.44 8.60 -4.48
C GLU A 327 -20.20 10.04 -4.92
N ARG A 328 -19.91 10.23 -6.22
CA ARG A 328 -19.74 11.54 -6.83
C ARG A 328 -20.10 11.53 -8.31
N GLU A 329 -20.76 12.60 -8.77
CA GLU A 329 -20.90 12.88 -10.19
C GLU A 329 -19.55 13.40 -10.74
N TYR A 330 -18.85 12.56 -11.50
CA TYR A 330 -17.56 12.89 -12.12
C TYR A 330 -17.79 13.53 -13.48
N THR A 331 -17.67 14.85 -13.54
CA THR A 331 -17.92 15.64 -14.76
C THR A 331 -16.62 16.01 -15.46
N PRO A 332 -16.63 16.34 -16.79
CA PRO A 332 -15.45 16.85 -17.47
C PRO A 332 -14.84 18.11 -16.82
N ALA A 333 -15.67 18.96 -16.21
CA ALA A 333 -15.20 20.15 -15.50
C ALA A 333 -14.42 19.75 -14.22
N LEU A 334 -14.95 18.82 -13.44
CA LEU A 334 -14.26 18.29 -12.24
C LEU A 334 -12.96 17.58 -12.65
N ALA A 335 -12.98 16.79 -13.72
CA ALA A 335 -11.78 16.14 -14.25
C ALA A 335 -10.69 17.14 -14.65
N ALA A 336 -11.07 18.26 -15.28
CA ALA A 336 -10.13 19.32 -15.64
C ALA A 336 -9.52 19.99 -14.40
N ASP A 337 -10.32 20.32 -13.38
CA ASP A 337 -9.87 20.89 -12.12
C ASP A 337 -8.91 19.96 -11.38
N VAL A 338 -9.28 18.67 -11.27
CA VAL A 338 -8.42 17.64 -10.67
C VAL A 338 -7.11 17.50 -11.45
N THR A 339 -7.17 17.45 -12.78
CA THR A 339 -5.96 17.30 -13.61
C THR A 339 -5.04 18.50 -13.47
N GLU A 340 -5.57 19.73 -13.43
CA GLU A 340 -4.77 20.94 -13.20
C GLU A 340 -4.01 20.85 -11.87
N ARG A 341 -4.70 20.51 -10.78
CA ARG A 341 -4.09 20.34 -9.44
C ARG A 341 -3.03 19.25 -9.44
N ILE A 342 -3.30 18.13 -10.07
CA ILE A 342 -2.33 17.01 -10.15
C ILE A 342 -1.11 17.40 -10.98
N VAL A 343 -1.28 18.09 -12.10
CA VAL A 343 -0.16 18.59 -12.90
C VAL A 343 0.70 19.55 -12.07
N GLU A 344 0.08 20.53 -11.43
CA GLU A 344 0.79 21.44 -10.52
C GLU A 344 1.55 20.64 -9.46
N TYR A 345 0.86 19.79 -8.69
CA TYR A 345 1.39 19.04 -7.58
C TYR A 345 2.53 18.09 -8.02
N PHE A 346 2.32 17.34 -9.10
CA PHE A 346 3.34 16.44 -9.65
C PHE A 346 4.64 17.17 -9.99
N PHE A 347 4.55 18.31 -10.68
CA PHE A 347 5.71 19.05 -11.17
C PHE A 347 6.34 20.00 -10.13
N THR A 348 5.66 20.33 -9.04
CA THR A 348 6.18 21.20 -8.01
C THR A 348 6.74 20.43 -6.81
N GLU A 349 6.19 19.25 -6.48
CA GLU A 349 6.47 18.58 -5.21
C GLU A 349 6.94 17.13 -5.38
N TRP A 350 6.56 16.42 -6.45
CA TRP A 350 6.75 14.99 -6.57
C TRP A 350 7.84 14.54 -7.56
N VAL A 351 8.41 15.46 -8.31
CA VAL A 351 9.63 15.21 -9.11
C VAL A 351 10.88 15.58 -8.31
N ALA A 352 12.03 15.03 -8.67
CA ALA A 352 13.31 15.35 -8.02
C ALA A 352 13.56 16.87 -7.98
N ALA A 353 13.87 17.42 -6.83
CA ALA A 353 14.08 18.83 -6.58
C ALA A 353 12.93 19.76 -7.01
N GLY A 354 11.69 19.24 -7.16
CA GLY A 354 10.48 19.97 -7.44
C GLY A 354 10.57 20.88 -8.65
N LEU A 355 10.27 22.17 -8.48
CA LEU A 355 10.32 23.17 -9.56
C LEU A 355 11.67 23.24 -10.28
N LEU A 356 12.77 23.01 -9.56
CA LEU A 356 14.11 22.99 -10.20
C LEU A 356 14.24 21.80 -11.16
N GLY A 357 13.81 20.61 -10.75
CA GLY A 357 13.81 19.43 -11.62
C GLY A 357 12.88 19.59 -12.82
N THR A 358 11.71 20.17 -12.60
CA THR A 358 10.74 20.53 -13.66
C THR A 358 11.36 21.50 -14.66
N ALA A 359 12.02 22.57 -14.18
CA ALA A 359 12.71 23.51 -15.07
C ALA A 359 13.83 22.82 -15.88
N LEU A 360 14.59 21.92 -15.24
CA LEU A 360 15.61 21.12 -15.94
C LEU A 360 15.00 20.21 -17.01
N ALA A 361 13.87 19.55 -16.72
CA ALA A 361 13.16 18.73 -17.68
C ALA A 361 12.65 19.58 -18.88
N ALA A 362 12.09 20.76 -18.62
CA ALA A 362 11.67 21.69 -19.66
C ALA A 362 12.85 22.14 -20.55
N VAL A 363 13.99 22.49 -19.93
CA VAL A 363 15.22 22.79 -20.68
C VAL A 363 15.66 21.60 -21.54
N GLY A 364 15.54 20.38 -21.05
CA GLY A 364 15.85 19.16 -21.79
C GLY A 364 14.95 18.94 -23.00
N VAL A 365 13.63 19.20 -22.83
CA VAL A 365 12.68 19.18 -23.95
C VAL A 365 13.02 20.23 -25.00
N LEU A 366 13.26 21.49 -24.58
CA LEU A 366 13.66 22.57 -25.49
C LEU A 366 14.97 22.26 -26.22
N ALA A 367 15.96 21.68 -25.53
CA ALA A 367 17.22 21.27 -26.12
C ALA A 367 17.02 20.15 -27.16
N ALA A 368 16.10 19.19 -26.90
CA ALA A 368 15.76 18.15 -27.87
C ALA A 368 15.11 18.73 -29.12
N LEU A 369 14.15 19.64 -28.95
CA LEU A 369 13.48 20.34 -30.05
C LEU A 369 14.46 21.19 -30.88
N TRP A 370 15.38 21.90 -30.20
CA TRP A 370 16.39 22.73 -30.89
C TRP A 370 17.38 21.86 -31.69
N ARG A 371 17.79 20.72 -31.15
CA ARG A 371 18.66 19.75 -31.83
C ARG A 371 18.01 19.22 -33.11
N GLU A 372 16.73 18.93 -33.07
CA GLU A 372 15.99 18.45 -34.24
C GLU A 372 15.78 19.57 -35.29
N ARG A 373 15.46 20.80 -34.86
CA ARG A 373 15.37 21.95 -35.77
C ARG A 373 16.68 22.22 -36.53
N GLY A 374 17.84 22.13 -35.85
CA GLY A 374 19.16 22.28 -36.50
C GLY A 374 19.47 21.19 -37.51
N ARG A 375 18.84 20.01 -37.38
CA ARG A 375 18.94 18.88 -38.30
C ARG A 375 17.88 18.92 -39.41
N SER A 376 16.80 19.64 -39.18
CA SER A 376 15.62 19.70 -40.05
C SER A 376 15.73 20.91 -40.98
N GLY A 377 16.46 20.74 -42.11
CA GLY A 377 16.20 21.62 -43.27
C GLY A 377 14.79 21.34 -43.85
N PRO A 378 14.32 22.15 -44.81
CA PRO A 378 13.04 21.93 -45.51
C PRO A 378 12.97 20.48 -46.03
N GLY A 379 12.09 19.64 -45.43
CA GLY A 379 11.99 18.22 -45.75
C GLY A 379 12.14 17.25 -44.58
N ALA A 380 11.96 17.69 -43.34
CA ALA A 380 12.08 16.84 -42.15
C ALA A 380 11.16 15.59 -42.18
N ILE A 381 9.97 15.69 -42.70
CA ILE A 381 9.05 14.56 -42.95
C ILE A 381 9.63 13.60 -43.98
N ALA A 382 10.45 14.11 -44.91
CA ALA A 382 11.14 13.28 -45.91
C ALA A 382 12.23 12.36 -45.32
N ARG A 383 12.66 12.59 -44.08
CA ARG A 383 13.74 11.82 -43.41
C ARG A 383 13.30 10.69 -42.49
N PHE A 384 11.99 10.67 -42.12
CA PHE A 384 11.47 9.54 -41.33
C PHE A 384 11.48 8.27 -42.20
N ASP A 385 12.46 7.43 -42.02
CA ASP A 385 12.59 6.15 -42.73
C ASP A 385 12.51 4.96 -41.75
N PRO A 386 11.35 4.35 -41.64
CA PRO A 386 11.14 3.22 -40.73
C PRO A 386 12.01 2.00 -41.05
N ALA A 387 12.50 1.88 -42.29
CA ALA A 387 13.38 0.78 -42.72
C ALA A 387 14.82 1.01 -42.29
N ALA A 388 15.26 2.27 -42.16
CA ALA A 388 16.58 2.63 -41.68
C ALA A 388 16.77 2.50 -40.17
N GLY A 389 15.64 2.35 -39.44
CA GLY A 389 15.60 2.21 -37.99
C GLY A 389 15.34 3.50 -37.22
N MET A 390 14.88 3.36 -35.98
CA MET A 390 14.43 4.47 -35.11
C MET A 390 15.60 5.37 -34.67
N GLY A 391 15.51 6.66 -35.00
CA GLY A 391 16.49 7.67 -34.61
C GLY A 391 16.35 8.09 -33.14
N SER A 392 17.40 8.75 -32.61
CA SER A 392 17.38 9.22 -31.22
C SER A 392 16.33 10.34 -31.00
N GLY A 393 16.06 11.18 -32.01
CA GLY A 393 14.98 12.19 -31.94
C GLY A 393 13.60 11.56 -31.89
N GLU A 394 13.38 10.47 -32.64
CA GLU A 394 12.12 9.73 -32.59
C GLU A 394 11.91 9.07 -31.20
N VAL A 395 12.97 8.50 -30.61
CA VAL A 395 12.90 7.98 -29.24
C VAL A 395 12.53 9.08 -28.26
N ALA A 396 13.18 10.25 -28.35
CA ALA A 396 12.85 11.39 -27.49
C ALA A 396 11.41 11.85 -27.71
N ALA A 397 10.93 11.92 -28.94
CA ALA A 397 9.55 12.34 -29.25
C ALA A 397 8.52 11.36 -28.69
N VAL A 398 8.73 10.05 -28.84
CA VAL A 398 7.82 9.02 -28.29
C VAL A 398 7.82 9.05 -26.78
N LEU A 399 9.00 9.19 -26.14
CA LEU A 399 9.07 9.33 -24.66
C LEU A 399 8.38 10.61 -24.18
N PHE A 400 8.54 11.74 -24.88
CA PHE A 400 7.83 12.96 -24.55
C PHE A 400 6.30 12.78 -24.63
N ALA A 401 5.83 12.07 -25.65
CA ALA A 401 4.40 11.83 -25.86
C ALA A 401 3.76 10.93 -24.77
N VAL A 402 4.55 10.21 -23.97
CA VAL A 402 4.05 9.48 -22.79
C VAL A 402 3.47 10.46 -21.75
N LEU A 403 4.06 11.66 -21.58
CA LEU A 403 3.56 12.65 -20.62
C LEU A 403 2.08 13.03 -20.91
N PRO A 404 1.74 13.63 -22.06
CA PRO A 404 0.35 13.96 -22.32
C PRO A 404 -0.54 12.72 -22.41
N SER A 405 -0.02 11.57 -22.83
CA SER A 405 -0.81 10.32 -22.85
C SER A 405 -1.25 9.91 -21.45
N VAL A 406 -0.37 9.96 -20.46
CA VAL A 406 -0.69 9.62 -19.07
C VAL A 406 -1.61 10.65 -18.44
N PHE A 407 -1.25 11.96 -18.49
CA PHE A 407 -2.07 13.00 -17.85
C PHE A 407 -3.47 13.12 -18.44
N LEU A 408 -3.60 13.10 -19.77
CA LEU A 408 -4.90 13.17 -20.43
C LEU A 408 -5.71 11.87 -20.28
N GLY A 409 -5.03 10.73 -20.23
CA GLY A 409 -5.69 9.47 -19.97
C GLY A 409 -6.21 9.41 -18.54
N GLU A 410 -5.39 9.70 -17.54
CA GLU A 410 -5.79 9.66 -16.13
C GLU A 410 -6.87 10.74 -15.80
N ALA A 411 -7.02 11.80 -16.59
CA ALA A 411 -8.15 12.71 -16.48
C ALA A 411 -9.51 12.03 -16.73
N TYR A 412 -9.53 10.88 -17.39
CA TYR A 412 -10.73 10.07 -17.63
C TYR A 412 -11.00 9.05 -16.52
N PHE A 413 -10.11 8.99 -15.51
CA PHE A 413 -10.22 8.11 -14.36
C PHE A 413 -10.42 8.89 -13.05
N TRP A 414 -11.60 8.74 -12.45
CA TRP A 414 -12.00 9.51 -11.27
C TRP A 414 -11.23 9.15 -9.99
N GLY A 415 -10.53 8.01 -9.96
CA GLY A 415 -9.72 7.57 -8.82
C GLY A 415 -8.68 8.60 -8.40
N THR A 416 -8.19 9.44 -9.32
CA THR A 416 -7.31 10.57 -9.01
C THR A 416 -8.01 11.62 -8.13
N HIS A 417 -9.30 11.92 -8.41
CA HIS A 417 -10.12 12.78 -7.57
C HIS A 417 -10.29 12.18 -6.17
N ASN A 418 -10.59 10.89 -6.10
CA ASN A 418 -10.74 10.20 -4.83
C ASN A 418 -9.44 10.22 -4.00
N GLY A 419 -8.28 9.97 -4.63
CA GLY A 419 -6.97 10.03 -3.97
C GLY A 419 -6.58 11.41 -3.43
N LEU A 420 -7.00 12.49 -4.11
CA LEU A 420 -6.87 13.86 -3.58
C LEU A 420 -7.78 14.10 -2.39
N ARG A 421 -9.03 13.61 -2.44
CA ARG A 421 -10.02 13.85 -1.41
C ARG A 421 -9.68 13.16 -0.08
N ASN A 422 -9.17 11.93 -0.15
CA ASN A 422 -8.86 11.12 1.03
C ASN A 422 -7.43 11.29 1.56
N GLY A 423 -6.63 12.21 0.98
CA GLY A 423 -5.27 12.50 1.43
C GLY A 423 -4.20 11.48 1.03
N LEU A 424 -4.54 10.43 0.28
CA LEU A 424 -3.55 9.44 -0.19
C LEU A 424 -2.43 10.07 -1.02
N ILE A 425 -2.80 11.05 -1.86
CA ILE A 425 -1.84 11.74 -2.73
C ILE A 425 -0.88 12.60 -1.92
N ASP A 426 -1.30 13.15 -0.79
CA ASP A 426 -0.44 13.95 0.10
C ASP A 426 0.63 13.09 0.79
N LEU A 427 0.34 11.81 1.03
CA LEU A 427 1.24 10.88 1.70
C LEU A 427 2.12 10.07 0.74
N LEU A 428 1.56 9.62 -0.38
CA LEU A 428 2.20 8.67 -1.30
C LEU A 428 2.44 9.25 -2.70
N GLY A 429 1.96 10.47 -2.97
CA GLY A 429 2.06 11.13 -4.24
C GLY A 429 1.00 10.71 -5.26
N PRO A 430 1.00 11.36 -6.43
CA PRO A 430 0.09 11.04 -7.53
C PRO A 430 0.50 9.75 -8.25
N PHE A 431 0.40 8.61 -7.58
CA PHE A 431 0.88 7.30 -8.03
C PHE A 431 0.21 6.78 -9.30
N TYR A 432 -0.99 7.25 -9.66
CA TYR A 432 -1.60 6.97 -10.96
C TYR A 432 -0.75 7.51 -12.13
N HIS A 433 0.04 8.57 -11.88
CA HIS A 433 0.91 9.23 -12.86
C HIS A 433 2.37 8.76 -12.78
N PHE A 434 2.65 7.63 -12.11
CA PHE A 434 4.00 7.15 -11.84
C PHE A 434 4.85 6.95 -13.11
N ASP A 435 4.25 6.48 -14.20
CA ASP A 435 4.91 6.30 -15.50
C ASP A 435 5.46 7.60 -16.10
N ALA A 436 4.88 8.76 -15.75
CA ALA A 436 5.34 10.07 -16.20
C ALA A 436 6.72 10.45 -15.68
N LEU A 437 7.18 9.82 -14.58
CA LEU A 437 8.53 10.02 -14.04
C LEU A 437 9.62 9.57 -15.02
N VAL A 438 9.34 8.58 -15.86
CA VAL A 438 10.32 8.04 -16.82
C VAL A 438 10.78 9.10 -17.82
N PRO A 439 9.88 9.76 -18.62
CA PRO A 439 10.29 10.84 -19.46
C PRO A 439 10.82 12.06 -18.70
N VAL A 440 10.25 12.42 -17.55
CA VAL A 440 10.73 13.55 -16.74
C VAL A 440 12.18 13.36 -16.33
N ALA A 441 12.56 12.18 -15.83
CA ALA A 441 13.94 11.87 -15.45
C ALA A 441 14.91 11.92 -16.67
N VAL A 442 14.48 11.40 -17.83
CA VAL A 442 15.29 11.42 -19.06
C VAL A 442 15.47 12.85 -19.58
N PHE A 443 14.43 13.66 -19.62
CA PHE A 443 14.53 15.05 -20.07
C PHE A 443 15.22 15.94 -19.03
N GLY A 444 15.02 15.73 -17.74
CA GLY A 444 15.78 16.40 -16.68
C GLY A 444 17.28 16.19 -16.83
N ALA A 445 17.69 14.94 -17.06
CA ALA A 445 19.09 14.59 -17.35
C ALA A 445 19.62 15.25 -18.65
N ALA A 446 18.78 15.33 -19.69
CA ALA A 446 19.12 16.01 -20.92
C ALA A 446 19.32 17.51 -20.71
N GLY A 447 18.48 18.16 -19.88
CA GLY A 447 18.59 19.55 -19.49
C GLY A 447 19.89 19.85 -18.74
N VAL A 448 20.23 19.05 -17.72
CA VAL A 448 21.52 19.15 -16.99
C VAL A 448 22.68 19.00 -17.97
N ALA A 449 22.65 18.00 -18.83
CA ALA A 449 23.71 17.77 -19.81
C ALA A 449 23.84 18.91 -20.82
N PHE A 450 22.73 19.53 -21.25
CA PHE A 450 22.71 20.68 -22.14
C PHE A 450 23.35 21.91 -21.47
N LEU A 451 22.94 22.25 -20.24
CA LEU A 451 23.47 23.37 -19.49
C LEU A 451 24.99 23.23 -19.21
N VAL A 452 25.42 22.04 -18.77
CA VAL A 452 26.85 21.78 -18.52
C VAL A 452 27.68 21.87 -19.79
N ARG A 453 27.19 21.38 -20.95
CA ARG A 453 27.88 21.49 -22.23
C ARG A 453 27.93 22.95 -22.70
N GLY A 454 26.83 23.68 -22.59
CA GLY A 454 26.74 25.11 -22.94
C GLY A 454 27.71 25.97 -22.12
N ALA A 455 27.65 25.83 -20.78
CA ALA A 455 28.59 26.51 -19.88
C ALA A 455 30.05 26.14 -20.17
N GLY A 456 30.32 24.85 -20.40
CA GLY A 456 31.66 24.39 -20.76
C GLY A 456 32.15 24.92 -22.11
N SER A 457 31.27 25.11 -23.08
CA SER A 457 31.58 25.74 -24.37
C SER A 457 31.93 27.21 -24.21
N LEU A 458 31.09 27.94 -23.46
CA LEU A 458 31.27 29.36 -23.16
C LEU A 458 32.58 29.60 -22.39
N LEU A 459 32.83 28.83 -21.32
CA LEU A 459 34.07 28.96 -20.56
C LEU A 459 35.31 28.66 -21.42
N ARG A 460 35.27 27.74 -22.35
CA ARG A 460 36.38 27.45 -23.25
C ARG A 460 36.63 28.50 -24.31
N SER A 461 35.65 29.36 -24.61
CA SER A 461 35.84 30.49 -25.52
C SER A 461 36.60 31.64 -24.85
N VAL A 462 36.60 31.72 -23.51
CA VAL A 462 37.18 32.81 -22.73
C VAL A 462 38.37 32.39 -21.84
N THR A 463 38.64 31.03 -21.69
CA THR A 463 39.74 30.57 -20.84
C THR A 463 40.28 29.20 -21.30
N THR A 464 41.38 28.77 -20.68
CA THR A 464 42.02 27.47 -20.99
C THR A 464 41.12 26.30 -20.59
N ARG A 465 41.25 25.15 -21.28
CA ARG A 465 40.48 23.92 -20.98
C ARG A 465 40.60 23.48 -19.51
N ARG A 466 41.75 23.67 -18.86
CA ARG A 466 41.96 23.35 -17.44
C ARG A 466 41.15 24.27 -16.55
N ARG A 467 41.21 25.60 -16.76
CA ARG A 467 40.45 26.57 -16.00
C ARG A 467 38.96 26.41 -16.21
N ALA A 468 38.50 26.13 -17.44
CA ALA A 468 37.08 25.83 -17.75
C ALA A 468 36.58 24.60 -16.98
N ARG A 469 37.37 23.51 -16.88
CA ARG A 469 37.02 22.34 -16.08
C ARG A 469 36.93 22.66 -14.59
N ILE A 470 37.89 23.41 -14.07
CA ILE A 470 37.88 23.85 -12.66
C ILE A 470 36.64 24.71 -12.40
N ALA A 471 36.33 25.67 -13.25
CA ALA A 471 35.17 26.55 -13.11
C ALA A 471 33.85 25.72 -13.16
N LEU A 472 33.74 24.72 -14.00
CA LEU A 472 32.58 23.81 -14.01
C LEU A 472 32.48 23.00 -12.73
N LEU A 473 33.58 22.47 -12.20
CA LEU A 473 33.59 21.75 -10.93
C LEU A 473 33.22 22.67 -9.76
N VAL A 474 33.76 23.88 -9.73
CA VAL A 474 33.35 24.88 -8.73
C VAL A 474 31.88 25.23 -8.86
N GLY A 475 31.39 25.45 -10.08
CA GLY A 475 29.95 25.69 -10.32
C GLY A 475 29.08 24.54 -9.82
N LEU A 476 29.49 23.28 -10.02
CA LEU A 476 28.79 22.10 -9.51
C LEU A 476 28.79 22.07 -7.97
N VAL A 477 29.93 22.34 -7.34
CA VAL A 477 30.04 22.38 -5.88
C VAL A 477 29.21 23.52 -5.30
N VAL A 478 29.21 24.70 -5.91
CA VAL A 478 28.42 25.87 -5.48
C VAL A 478 26.91 25.64 -5.68
N SER A 479 26.50 24.93 -6.74
CA SER A 479 25.07 24.60 -6.96
C SER A 479 24.57 23.44 -6.09
N ALA A 480 25.45 22.61 -5.55
CA ALA A 480 25.06 21.44 -4.75
C ALA A 480 24.17 21.78 -3.53
N PRO A 481 24.44 22.83 -2.72
CA PRO A 481 23.55 23.22 -1.62
C PRO A 481 22.14 23.63 -2.09
N VAL A 482 22.06 24.32 -3.25
CA VAL A 482 20.77 24.75 -3.82
C VAL A 482 19.96 23.53 -4.28
N VAL A 483 20.60 22.58 -4.95
CA VAL A 483 19.96 21.32 -5.34
C VAL A 483 19.55 20.52 -4.10
N ALA A 484 20.44 20.41 -3.11
CA ALA A 484 20.16 19.68 -1.87
C ALA A 484 19.01 20.32 -1.06
N SER A 485 18.92 21.67 -1.00
CA SER A 485 17.81 22.33 -0.31
C SER A 485 16.48 22.19 -1.07
N ALA A 486 16.51 22.24 -2.41
CA ALA A 486 15.33 22.00 -3.22
C ALA A 486 14.84 20.53 -3.11
N GLU A 487 15.75 19.59 -3.05
CA GLU A 487 15.44 18.17 -2.80
C GLU A 487 14.87 17.95 -1.40
N ALA A 488 15.50 18.52 -0.37
CA ALA A 488 15.01 18.42 1.00
C ALA A 488 13.59 18.99 1.14
N ALA A 489 13.29 20.09 0.46
CA ALA A 489 11.98 20.73 0.53
C ALA A 489 10.83 19.84 0.02
N VAL A 490 11.08 18.96 -0.96
CA VAL A 490 10.05 18.04 -1.49
C VAL A 490 10.04 16.69 -0.80
N VAL A 491 11.14 16.28 -0.17
CA VAL A 491 11.26 14.97 0.50
C VAL A 491 10.80 15.03 1.95
N GLU A 492 11.12 16.11 2.68
CA GLU A 492 10.94 16.19 4.14
C GLU A 492 9.48 16.00 4.56
N GLY A 493 8.52 16.68 3.90
CA GLY A 493 7.11 16.64 4.28
C GLY A 493 6.49 15.24 4.18
N PRO A 494 6.48 14.60 3.00
CA PRO A 494 5.90 13.28 2.82
C PRO A 494 6.60 12.19 3.65
N PHE A 495 7.93 12.24 3.79
CA PHE A 495 8.66 11.25 4.58
C PHE A 495 8.36 11.39 6.07
N ALA A 496 8.35 12.61 6.62
CA ALA A 496 8.01 12.84 8.02
C ALA A 496 6.55 12.47 8.33
N ALA A 497 5.63 12.62 7.36
CA ALA A 497 4.24 12.21 7.53
C ALA A 497 4.11 10.68 7.60
N ASN A 498 4.80 9.95 6.72
CA ASN A 498 4.82 8.48 6.76
C ASN A 498 5.57 7.95 8.00
N GLU A 499 6.66 8.61 8.46
CA GLU A 499 7.37 8.23 9.69
C GLU A 499 6.46 8.32 10.91
N ARG A 500 5.71 9.42 11.07
CA ARG A 500 4.74 9.56 12.18
C ARG A 500 3.66 8.46 12.15
N ARG A 501 3.19 8.10 10.95
CA ARG A 501 2.22 7.02 10.81
C ARG A 501 2.82 5.67 11.21
N THR A 502 4.04 5.40 10.80
CA THR A 502 4.77 4.17 11.16
C THR A 502 4.96 4.07 12.67
N ASP A 503 5.28 5.19 13.36
CA ASP A 503 5.39 5.23 14.81
C ASP A 503 4.05 4.82 15.49
N SER A 504 2.90 5.24 14.94
CA SER A 504 1.57 4.81 15.43
C SER A 504 1.29 3.34 15.16
N LEU A 505 1.68 2.83 13.99
CA LEU A 505 1.53 1.41 13.63
C LEU A 505 2.43 0.52 14.49
N GLU A 506 3.64 0.98 14.88
CA GLU A 506 4.52 0.27 15.82
C GLU A 506 3.79 0.02 17.14
N ALA A 507 3.19 1.05 17.73
CA ALA A 507 2.39 0.91 18.95
C ALA A 507 1.16 0.01 18.75
N THR A 508 0.55 0.05 17.57
CA THR A 508 -0.63 -0.77 17.25
C THR A 508 -0.29 -2.26 17.17
N TYR A 509 0.83 -2.61 16.53
CA TYR A 509 1.21 -4.00 16.27
C TYR A 509 2.20 -4.59 17.28
N GLU A 510 2.68 -3.81 18.28
CA GLU A 510 3.59 -4.27 19.34
C GLU A 510 3.15 -5.61 19.99
N PRO A 511 1.84 -5.85 20.30
CA PRO A 511 1.43 -7.10 20.92
C PRO A 511 1.68 -8.36 20.08
N PHE A 512 1.97 -8.20 18.78
CA PHE A 512 2.24 -9.31 17.85
C PHE A 512 3.73 -9.52 17.57
N GLU A 513 4.61 -8.55 17.87
CA GLU A 513 6.03 -8.62 17.49
C GLU A 513 6.82 -9.71 18.21
N ASP A 514 6.56 -9.91 19.50
CA ASP A 514 7.27 -10.88 20.36
C ASP A 514 6.50 -12.19 20.56
N ARG A 515 5.37 -12.38 19.85
CA ARG A 515 4.56 -13.60 19.96
C ARG A 515 4.72 -14.53 18.77
N SER A 516 4.93 -15.78 19.07
CA SER A 516 4.68 -16.88 18.14
C SER A 516 3.34 -17.51 18.50
N PHE A 517 2.48 -17.62 17.51
CA PHE A 517 1.22 -18.33 17.64
C PHE A 517 1.37 -19.75 17.15
N ASP A 518 0.71 -20.67 17.83
CA ASP A 518 0.56 -22.05 17.43
C ASP A 518 -0.92 -22.37 17.55
N ASP A 519 -1.55 -22.62 16.41
CA ASP A 519 -2.98 -22.90 16.28
C ASP A 519 -3.89 -21.86 16.97
N ALA A 520 -3.76 -20.60 16.54
CA ALA A 520 -4.48 -19.48 17.10
C ALA A 520 -5.60 -18.93 16.20
N LEU A 521 -6.67 -18.47 16.85
CA LEU A 521 -7.68 -17.59 16.26
C LEU A 521 -7.54 -16.22 16.89
N VAL A 522 -7.44 -15.16 16.10
CA VAL A 522 -7.35 -13.79 16.59
C VAL A 522 -8.52 -12.98 16.04
N PHE A 523 -9.43 -12.60 16.92
CA PHE A 523 -10.44 -11.60 16.57
C PHE A 523 -9.81 -10.21 16.52
N THR A 524 -10.07 -9.49 15.44
CA THR A 524 -9.67 -8.10 15.24
C THR A 524 -10.91 -7.23 15.18
N PRO A 525 -10.82 -5.94 15.56
CA PRO A 525 -11.93 -5.03 15.43
C PRO A 525 -12.49 -5.02 14.02
N ASP A 526 -13.82 -4.94 13.90
CA ASP A 526 -14.43 -4.69 12.60
C ASP A 526 -13.97 -3.31 12.11
N PRO A 527 -13.45 -3.21 10.88
CA PRO A 527 -12.94 -1.95 10.37
C PRO A 527 -14.10 -0.94 10.20
N TYR A 528 -14.07 0.08 11.01
CA TYR A 528 -14.93 1.23 10.88
C TYR A 528 -14.10 2.49 10.65
N GLY A 529 -14.71 3.53 10.12
CA GLY A 529 -14.01 4.75 9.78
C GLY A 529 -13.39 4.70 8.38
N ASP A 530 -12.19 5.24 8.26
CA ASP A 530 -11.54 5.32 6.95
C ASP A 530 -10.98 3.95 6.54
N TRP A 531 -11.35 3.48 5.33
CA TRP A 531 -10.86 2.23 4.75
C TRP A 531 -9.32 2.12 4.66
N GLN A 532 -8.61 3.24 4.83
CA GLN A 532 -7.16 3.32 4.88
C GLN A 532 -6.53 2.74 6.16
N ALA A 533 -7.33 2.36 7.13
CA ALA A 533 -6.85 1.91 8.44
C ALA A 533 -7.17 0.43 8.74
N HIS A 534 -7.40 -0.40 7.73
CA HIS A 534 -7.83 -1.77 7.89
C HIS A 534 -6.75 -2.66 8.53
N PRO A 535 -7.03 -3.42 9.63
CA PRO A 535 -6.02 -4.22 10.34
C PRO A 535 -5.45 -5.36 9.51
N PHE A 536 -6.18 -5.92 8.56
CA PHE A 536 -5.71 -7.00 7.70
C PHE A 536 -4.62 -6.59 6.69
N GLN A 537 -4.22 -5.35 6.65
CA GLN A 537 -3.02 -4.96 5.91
C GLN A 537 -1.78 -5.70 6.42
N TYR A 538 -1.63 -5.82 7.74
CA TYR A 538 -0.51 -6.48 8.38
C TYR A 538 -0.90 -7.87 8.91
N LEU A 539 -2.05 -8.00 9.57
CA LEU A 539 -2.56 -9.23 10.16
C LEU A 539 -3.27 -10.07 9.09
N ARG A 540 -2.59 -11.06 8.53
CA ARG A 540 -3.07 -11.88 7.42
C ARG A 540 -2.99 -13.37 7.76
N SER A 541 -4.04 -14.11 7.40
CA SER A 541 -4.12 -15.58 7.56
C SER A 541 -3.26 -16.38 6.56
N GLY A 542 -2.29 -15.78 5.90
CA GLY A 542 -1.48 -16.44 4.88
C GLY A 542 -2.25 -16.65 3.57
N GLY A 543 -2.02 -17.75 2.88
CA GLY A 543 -2.72 -18.12 1.63
C GLY A 543 -3.99 -18.93 1.84
N GLY A 544 -4.39 -19.19 3.09
CA GLY A 544 -5.56 -19.97 3.50
C GLY A 544 -5.84 -19.82 4.99
N TYR A 545 -6.72 -20.69 5.51
CA TYR A 545 -7.13 -20.68 6.92
C TYR A 545 -6.57 -21.90 7.68
N ASP A 546 -5.60 -22.58 7.10
CA ASP A 546 -4.91 -23.76 7.62
C ASP A 546 -3.53 -23.48 8.24
N GLY A 547 -3.13 -22.19 8.29
CA GLY A 547 -1.88 -21.74 8.91
C GLY A 547 -1.94 -21.68 10.46
N ASP A 548 -0.83 -21.26 11.07
CA ASP A 548 -0.69 -21.16 12.54
C ASP A 548 -1.65 -20.14 13.17
N VAL A 549 -2.12 -19.15 12.38
CA VAL A 549 -3.05 -18.12 12.85
C VAL A 549 -4.17 -17.91 11.82
N VAL A 550 -5.40 -17.87 12.32
CA VAL A 550 -6.56 -17.36 11.59
C VAL A 550 -6.96 -16.02 12.20
N TYR A 551 -7.03 -14.98 11.38
CA TYR A 551 -7.56 -13.68 11.76
C TYR A 551 -9.01 -13.57 11.31
N ALA A 552 -9.88 -13.17 12.23
CA ALA A 552 -11.30 -12.95 11.99
C ALA A 552 -11.71 -11.56 12.49
N THR A 553 -12.65 -10.90 11.82
CA THR A 553 -13.24 -9.66 12.33
C THR A 553 -14.24 -9.97 13.44
N ASP A 554 -14.15 -9.24 14.53
CA ASP A 554 -15.17 -9.22 15.60
C ASP A 554 -16.50 -8.71 15.02
N GLY A 555 -17.62 -9.32 15.36
CA GLY A 555 -18.89 -8.98 14.73
C GLY A 555 -20.11 -9.29 15.58
N SER A 556 -21.15 -9.91 14.99
CA SER A 556 -22.30 -10.31 15.79
C SER A 556 -21.97 -11.49 16.70
N PRO A 557 -22.59 -11.58 17.90
CA PRO A 557 -22.38 -12.69 18.82
C PRO A 557 -22.54 -14.07 18.19
N GLU A 558 -23.55 -14.27 17.34
CA GLU A 558 -23.80 -15.54 16.66
C GLU A 558 -22.66 -15.89 15.71
N ARG A 559 -22.15 -14.90 14.96
CA ARG A 559 -21.04 -15.09 14.02
C ARG A 559 -19.74 -15.46 14.75
N ASP A 560 -19.44 -14.75 15.83
CA ASP A 560 -18.20 -14.97 16.59
C ASP A 560 -18.19 -16.33 17.29
N LEU A 561 -19.34 -16.75 17.84
CA LEU A 561 -19.52 -18.10 18.37
C LEU A 561 -19.39 -19.17 17.29
N ALA A 562 -19.95 -18.93 16.10
CA ALA A 562 -19.79 -19.85 14.96
C ALA A 562 -18.34 -19.98 14.51
N VAL A 563 -17.57 -18.87 14.48
CA VAL A 563 -16.12 -18.87 14.19
C VAL A 563 -15.33 -19.64 15.22
N LEU A 564 -15.64 -19.45 16.51
CA LEU A 564 -15.03 -20.20 17.61
C LEU A 564 -15.28 -21.71 17.48
N ALA A 565 -16.53 -22.09 17.17
CA ALA A 565 -16.91 -23.50 16.99
C ALA A 565 -16.26 -24.13 15.76
N ALA A 566 -16.20 -23.40 14.64
CA ALA A 566 -15.65 -23.89 13.39
C ALA A 566 -14.13 -24.08 13.42
N THR A 567 -13.40 -23.29 14.21
CA THR A 567 -11.93 -23.29 14.20
C THR A 567 -11.32 -24.18 15.29
N ASN A 568 -11.95 -24.32 16.44
CA ASN A 568 -11.46 -25.05 17.62
C ASN A 568 -9.98 -24.67 18.03
N ARG A 569 -9.60 -23.41 17.82
CA ARG A 569 -8.27 -22.87 18.06
C ARG A 569 -8.19 -22.11 19.39
N THR A 570 -6.97 -21.87 19.88
CA THR A 570 -6.78 -20.95 21.00
C THR A 570 -7.18 -19.54 20.58
N ALA A 571 -8.26 -19.02 21.18
CA ALA A 571 -8.80 -17.71 20.78
C ALA A 571 -8.13 -16.54 21.52
N TYR A 572 -7.97 -15.46 20.80
CA TYR A 572 -7.50 -14.16 21.29
C TYR A 572 -8.38 -13.07 20.74
N ARG A 573 -8.45 -11.93 21.44
CA ARG A 573 -9.03 -10.68 20.94
C ARG A 573 -7.94 -9.61 20.92
N PHE A 574 -7.76 -8.99 19.76
CA PHE A 574 -6.94 -7.81 19.59
C PHE A 574 -7.83 -6.58 19.65
N THR A 575 -7.48 -5.65 20.50
CA THR A 575 -8.17 -4.36 20.65
C THR A 575 -7.16 -3.23 20.67
N TYR A 576 -7.58 -2.05 20.29
CA TYR A 576 -6.76 -0.84 20.39
C TYR A 576 -7.59 0.32 20.96
N ARG A 577 -6.91 1.35 21.44
CA ARG A 577 -7.49 2.60 21.94
C ARG A 577 -6.72 3.75 21.34
N GLY A 578 -7.41 4.84 21.02
CA GLY A 578 -6.83 5.98 20.32
C GLY A 578 -6.96 5.84 18.81
N ASP A 579 -6.45 6.84 18.10
CA ASP A 579 -6.50 6.91 16.64
C ASP A 579 -5.23 6.33 16.02
N TRP A 580 -5.32 5.13 15.48
CA TRP A 580 -4.20 4.47 14.80
C TRP A 580 -3.93 4.99 13.39
N THR A 581 -4.77 5.84 12.86
CA THR A 581 -4.50 6.53 11.58
C THR A 581 -3.39 7.58 11.71
N GLY A 582 -2.95 7.85 12.93
CA GLY A 582 -1.64 8.42 13.19
C GLY A 582 -1.54 9.93 13.24
N ALA A 583 -2.68 10.64 13.38
CA ALA A 583 -2.61 12.08 13.31
C ALA A 583 -2.39 12.79 14.67
N TYR A 584 -3.03 12.34 15.76
CA TYR A 584 -3.12 13.20 16.94
C TYR A 584 -3.06 12.52 18.31
N PHE A 585 -3.25 11.19 18.40
CA PHE A 585 -3.29 10.50 19.69
C PHE A 585 -2.41 9.26 19.68
N PRO A 586 -1.73 8.96 20.80
CA PRO A 586 -1.02 7.70 20.93
C PRO A 586 -2.02 6.53 20.87
N VAL A 587 -1.61 5.47 20.19
CA VAL A 587 -2.37 4.22 20.16
C VAL A 587 -1.88 3.33 21.30
N ASN A 588 -2.81 2.78 22.05
CA ASN A 588 -2.56 1.71 23.01
C ASN A 588 -3.30 0.45 22.52
N SER A 589 -2.57 -0.61 22.29
CA SER A 589 -3.10 -1.87 21.78
C SER A 589 -2.91 -3.01 22.76
N GLU A 590 -3.82 -3.97 22.73
CA GLU A 590 -3.80 -5.12 23.63
C GLU A 590 -4.24 -6.40 22.91
N LEU A 591 -3.60 -7.49 23.23
CA LEU A 591 -3.98 -8.82 22.77
C LEU A 591 -4.27 -9.71 23.96
N ARG A 592 -5.56 -10.02 24.19
CA ARG A 592 -6.04 -10.84 25.30
C ARG A 592 -6.40 -12.23 24.84
N ARG A 593 -5.99 -13.23 25.60
CA ARG A 593 -6.46 -14.62 25.41
C ARG A 593 -7.90 -14.72 25.87
N LEU A 594 -8.77 -15.27 25.01
CA LEU A 594 -10.14 -15.58 25.31
C LEU A 594 -10.31 -16.97 25.91
N ARG A 595 -11.32 -17.14 26.75
CA ARG A 595 -11.79 -18.41 27.31
C ARG A 595 -13.29 -18.51 27.08
N VAL A 596 -13.76 -19.64 26.69
CA VAL A 596 -15.19 -19.94 26.68
C VAL A 596 -15.53 -20.55 28.04
N LEU A 597 -16.42 -19.89 28.78
CA LEU A 597 -16.96 -20.34 30.06
C LEU A 597 -18.32 -20.97 29.80
N GLU A 598 -18.51 -22.22 30.21
CA GLU A 598 -19.74 -22.98 29.94
C GLU A 598 -20.24 -23.64 31.19
N GLY A 599 -21.55 -23.46 31.54
CA GLY A 599 -22.20 -24.03 32.71
C GLY A 599 -23.59 -23.49 32.96
N GLU A 600 -24.21 -23.83 34.13
CA GLU A 600 -25.57 -23.36 34.47
C GLU A 600 -25.68 -21.81 34.54
N SER A 601 -24.62 -21.16 35.00
CA SER A 601 -24.52 -19.70 34.96
C SER A 601 -23.05 -19.25 35.07
N VAL A 602 -22.76 -18.05 34.57
CA VAL A 602 -21.46 -17.39 34.73
C VAL A 602 -21.58 -16.25 35.74
N ARG A 603 -20.81 -16.32 36.81
CA ARG A 603 -20.68 -15.25 37.80
C ARG A 603 -19.46 -14.43 37.52
N ALA A 604 -19.67 -13.15 37.28
CA ALA A 604 -18.61 -12.20 36.97
C ALA A 604 -18.48 -11.13 38.07
N THR A 605 -17.27 -10.63 38.21
CA THR A 605 -16.96 -9.49 39.08
C THR A 605 -16.22 -8.46 38.23
N THR A 606 -16.73 -7.25 38.20
CA THR A 606 -16.09 -6.10 37.57
C THR A 606 -15.79 -5.04 38.60
N THR A 607 -14.56 -4.56 38.65
CA THR A 607 -14.14 -3.46 39.52
C THR A 607 -13.62 -2.33 38.64
N VAL A 608 -14.27 -1.17 38.73
CA VAL A 608 -13.90 0.01 37.94
C VAL A 608 -13.42 1.14 38.84
N GLY A 609 -12.45 1.90 38.36
CA GLY A 609 -11.96 3.09 39.04
C GLY A 609 -13.00 4.23 39.06
N VAL A 610 -13.01 5.01 40.13
CA VAL A 610 -13.88 6.19 40.25
C VAL A 610 -13.13 7.40 39.67
N PRO A 611 -13.59 7.97 38.53
CA PRO A 611 -12.95 9.14 37.96
C PRO A 611 -12.99 10.33 38.91
N ALA A 612 -11.98 11.21 38.83
CA ALA A 612 -11.92 12.41 39.60
C ALA A 612 -13.20 13.26 39.40
N ALA A 613 -13.73 13.84 40.48
CA ALA A 613 -14.96 14.65 40.50
C ALA A 613 -16.27 13.92 40.19
N ALA A 614 -16.32 12.58 40.24
CA ALA A 614 -17.55 11.82 40.15
C ALA A 614 -18.49 12.13 41.32
N SER A 615 -19.72 12.60 41.04
CA SER A 615 -20.74 12.97 42.03
C SER A 615 -21.87 11.93 42.16
N SER A 616 -22.12 11.19 41.09
CA SER A 616 -23.11 10.10 41.09
C SER A 616 -22.65 8.94 40.24
N THR A 617 -23.16 7.75 40.52
CA THR A 617 -22.83 6.51 39.81
C THR A 617 -24.13 5.76 39.54
N SER A 618 -24.30 5.26 38.34
CA SER A 618 -25.37 4.33 37.98
C SER A 618 -24.79 3.13 37.25
N VAL A 619 -25.40 1.97 37.47
CA VAL A 619 -25.03 0.74 36.78
C VAL A 619 -26.23 0.23 36.00
N ARG A 620 -26.01 -0.22 34.80
CA ARG A 620 -27.01 -0.91 34.00
C ARG A 620 -26.46 -2.26 33.55
N VAL A 621 -27.36 -3.23 33.48
CA VAL A 621 -27.18 -4.46 32.72
C VAL A 621 -28.08 -4.35 31.52
N GLU A 622 -27.56 -4.51 30.33
CA GLU A 622 -28.29 -4.29 29.07
C GLU A 622 -28.19 -5.53 28.19
N THR A 623 -29.21 -5.78 27.39
CA THR A 623 -29.28 -6.76 26.31
C THR A 623 -30.10 -6.15 25.18
N PRO A 624 -30.18 -6.73 24.00
CA PRO A 624 -31.08 -6.30 22.95
C PRO A 624 -32.57 -6.22 23.40
N GLU A 625 -32.98 -7.03 24.39
CA GLU A 625 -34.33 -7.09 24.89
C GLU A 625 -34.68 -5.96 25.88
N GLY A 626 -33.68 -5.28 26.46
CA GLY A 626 -33.85 -4.18 27.35
C GLY A 626 -32.75 -4.00 28.39
N TYR A 627 -33.07 -3.30 29.48
CA TYR A 627 -32.08 -3.04 30.53
C TYR A 627 -32.69 -3.05 31.92
N ALA A 628 -31.83 -3.29 32.92
CA ALA A 628 -32.09 -3.08 34.33
C ALA A 628 -31.12 -2.03 34.89
N ARG A 629 -31.66 -1.09 35.72
CA ARG A 629 -30.88 -0.03 36.35
C ARG A 629 -30.71 -0.27 37.83
N TYR A 630 -29.50 -0.02 38.32
CA TYR A 630 -29.12 -0.22 39.70
C TYR A 630 -28.39 0.99 40.26
N SER A 631 -28.61 1.28 41.56
CA SER A 631 -27.76 2.16 42.34
C SER A 631 -26.69 1.38 43.10
N VAL A 632 -25.59 2.05 43.36
CA VAL A 632 -24.41 1.46 44.01
C VAL A 632 -24.50 1.74 45.53
N PRO A 633 -24.71 0.72 46.40
CA PRO A 633 -24.67 0.89 47.82
C PRO A 633 -23.24 1.12 48.35
N ASP A 634 -23.09 1.71 49.53
CA ASP A 634 -21.79 1.99 50.14
C ASP A 634 -20.92 0.74 50.28
N ALA A 635 -21.51 -0.42 50.47
CA ALA A 635 -20.78 -1.70 50.58
C ALA A 635 -20.09 -2.12 49.25
N ALA A 636 -20.58 -1.65 48.11
CA ALA A 636 -20.03 -1.93 46.78
C ALA A 636 -19.08 -0.83 46.27
N ARG A 637 -18.85 0.22 47.07
CA ARG A 637 -18.07 1.40 46.73
C ARG A 637 -16.97 1.67 47.76
N THR A 638 -15.79 2.00 47.25
CA THR A 638 -14.72 2.68 48.01
C THR A 638 -14.55 4.10 47.47
N ASN A 639 -13.61 4.87 48.03
CA ASN A 639 -13.28 6.20 47.50
C ASN A 639 -12.74 6.10 46.06
N ASP A 640 -12.09 5.02 45.73
CA ASP A 640 -11.30 4.88 44.49
C ASP A 640 -11.92 3.87 43.50
N THR A 641 -12.83 3.00 43.95
CA THR A 641 -13.39 1.92 43.08
C THR A 641 -14.85 1.63 43.35
N VAL A 642 -15.51 1.11 42.31
CA VAL A 642 -16.86 0.50 42.39
C VAL A 642 -16.72 -0.97 41.95
N ARG A 643 -17.25 -1.88 42.78
CA ARG A 643 -17.27 -3.32 42.51
C ARG A 643 -18.68 -3.76 42.17
N VAL A 644 -18.84 -4.38 41.01
CA VAL A 644 -20.09 -4.97 40.53
C VAL A 644 -19.94 -6.48 40.46
N GLU A 645 -20.77 -7.21 41.19
CA GLU A 645 -20.97 -8.65 41.06
C GLU A 645 -22.23 -8.88 40.23
N TRP A 646 -22.14 -9.65 39.19
CA TRP A 646 -23.24 -9.89 38.28
C TRP A 646 -23.22 -11.33 37.75
N THR A 647 -24.38 -11.81 37.34
CA THR A 647 -24.62 -13.18 36.92
C THR A 647 -25.28 -13.18 35.56
N ILE A 648 -24.79 -14.03 34.67
CA ILE A 648 -25.37 -14.35 33.38
C ILE A 648 -25.85 -15.79 33.47
N GLY A 649 -27.14 -16.00 33.41
CA GLY A 649 -27.80 -17.30 33.31
C GLY A 649 -28.27 -17.59 31.89
N PRO A 650 -28.92 -18.73 31.64
CA PRO A 650 -29.43 -19.05 30.31
C PRO A 650 -30.55 -18.09 29.85
N ASP A 651 -31.40 -17.63 30.76
CA ASP A 651 -32.57 -16.86 30.40
C ASP A 651 -32.47 -15.36 30.72
N ALA A 652 -31.53 -14.97 31.61
CA ALA A 652 -31.43 -13.58 32.05
C ALA A 652 -30.07 -13.22 32.65
N ALA A 653 -29.73 -11.93 32.58
CA ALA A 653 -28.59 -11.32 33.26
C ALA A 653 -29.03 -10.30 34.33
N ARG A 654 -28.28 -10.21 35.44
CA ARG A 654 -28.55 -9.29 36.56
C ARG A 654 -27.30 -8.94 37.35
N ALA A 655 -27.36 -7.77 38.04
CA ALA A 655 -26.39 -7.44 39.08
C ALA A 655 -26.85 -7.98 40.46
N GLU A 656 -25.91 -8.53 41.25
CA GLU A 656 -26.23 -9.19 42.51
C GLU A 656 -26.01 -8.30 43.73
N ASN A 657 -24.93 -7.55 43.79
CA ASN A 657 -24.55 -6.75 44.96
C ASN A 657 -25.03 -5.29 44.90
N LEU A 658 -25.93 -4.96 43.97
CA LEU A 658 -26.45 -3.64 43.74
C LEU A 658 -27.93 -3.55 44.07
N VAL A 659 -28.46 -2.31 44.25
CA VAL A 659 -29.87 -2.07 44.57
C VAL A 659 -30.59 -1.72 43.28
N TYR A 660 -31.60 -2.53 42.91
CA TYR A 660 -32.46 -2.26 41.77
C TYR A 660 -33.28 -0.98 42.00
N GLU A 661 -33.18 -0.02 41.11
CA GLU A 661 -33.84 1.29 41.28
C GLU A 661 -35.32 1.29 40.90
N GLY A 662 -35.80 0.29 40.19
CA GLY A 662 -37.11 0.35 39.55
C GLY A 662 -37.11 1.28 38.33
N GLY A 663 -38.26 1.46 37.71
CA GLY A 663 -38.40 2.34 36.54
C GLY A 663 -37.92 1.75 35.20
N SER A 664 -37.14 0.69 35.20
CA SER A 664 -36.91 -0.17 34.06
C SER A 664 -37.94 -1.31 34.02
N ARG A 665 -38.19 -1.86 32.84
CA ARG A 665 -39.18 -2.93 32.64
C ARG A 665 -38.78 -4.23 33.35
N PHE A 666 -37.49 -4.48 33.49
CA PHE A 666 -36.93 -5.73 34.00
C PHE A 666 -36.09 -5.48 35.25
N ARG A 667 -36.09 -6.44 36.19
CA ARG A 667 -35.11 -6.58 37.25
C ARG A 667 -33.99 -7.53 36.83
N ASP A 668 -34.38 -8.64 36.25
CA ASP A 668 -33.52 -9.62 35.57
C ASP A 668 -33.74 -9.40 34.07
N VAL A 669 -32.69 -9.01 33.33
CA VAL A 669 -32.82 -8.62 31.94
C VAL A 669 -32.83 -9.88 31.07
N PRO A 670 -33.91 -10.12 30.30
CA PRO A 670 -34.01 -11.33 29.50
C PRO A 670 -32.89 -11.38 28.43
N LEU A 671 -32.50 -12.58 28.05
CA LEU A 671 -31.63 -12.86 26.94
C LEU A 671 -32.44 -13.29 25.72
N ALA A 672 -32.01 -12.94 24.54
CA ALA A 672 -32.54 -13.48 23.31
C ALA A 672 -32.11 -14.95 23.12
N ASP A 673 -32.94 -15.74 22.46
CA ASP A 673 -32.58 -17.10 22.06
C ASP A 673 -31.40 -17.05 21.06
N GLY A 674 -30.42 -17.95 21.24
CA GLY A 674 -29.22 -18.01 20.42
C GLY A 674 -28.09 -17.08 20.91
N GLY A 675 -27.20 -16.68 20.02
CA GLY A 675 -26.09 -15.79 20.34
C GLY A 675 -26.57 -14.37 20.68
N ALA A 676 -26.18 -13.84 21.84
CA ALA A 676 -26.55 -12.51 22.31
C ALA A 676 -25.38 -11.77 22.92
N GLU A 677 -25.55 -10.48 23.14
CA GLU A 677 -24.61 -9.62 23.85
C GLU A 677 -25.22 -9.18 25.18
N VAL A 678 -24.42 -9.26 26.22
CA VAL A 678 -24.78 -8.73 27.54
C VAL A 678 -23.80 -7.66 27.95
N ASP A 679 -24.32 -6.46 28.16
CA ASP A 679 -23.51 -5.31 28.53
C ASP A 679 -23.63 -4.99 30.01
N LEU A 680 -22.47 -4.80 30.62
CA LEU A 680 -22.38 -4.12 31.91
C LEU A 680 -21.92 -2.68 31.69
N VAL A 681 -22.78 -1.73 32.01
CA VAL A 681 -22.53 -0.29 31.77
C VAL A 681 -22.47 0.42 33.13
N VAL A 682 -21.30 0.92 33.51
CA VAL A 682 -21.09 1.70 34.73
C VAL A 682 -20.81 3.14 34.38
N THR A 683 -21.75 4.05 34.69
CA THR A 683 -21.65 5.47 34.34
C THR A 683 -21.45 6.33 35.59
N PHE A 684 -20.39 7.09 35.57
CA PHE A 684 -20.09 8.14 36.54
C PHE A 684 -20.44 9.50 35.94
N VAL A 685 -21.18 10.30 36.71
CA VAL A 685 -21.51 11.70 36.33
C VAL A 685 -20.79 12.61 37.29
N GLY A 686 -20.04 13.54 36.75
CA GLY A 686 -19.30 14.54 37.52
C GLY A 686 -20.08 15.84 37.76
N VAL A 687 -19.53 16.68 38.61
CA VAL A 687 -20.03 18.05 38.84
C VAL A 687 -19.92 18.81 37.51
N GLY A 688 -21.06 19.34 37.03
CA GLY A 688 -21.08 20.04 35.72
C GLY A 688 -21.54 19.19 34.54
N GLY A 689 -21.95 17.92 34.78
CA GLY A 689 -22.59 17.07 33.77
C GLY A 689 -21.61 16.28 32.88
N SER A 690 -20.32 16.31 33.17
CA SER A 690 -19.38 15.41 32.52
C SER A 690 -19.69 13.95 32.91
N SER A 691 -19.55 13.02 31.98
CA SER A 691 -19.72 11.59 32.27
C SER A 691 -18.54 10.77 31.79
N VAL A 692 -18.28 9.69 32.52
CA VAL A 692 -17.36 8.61 32.14
C VAL A 692 -18.11 7.31 32.28
N THR A 693 -18.15 6.52 31.24
CA THR A 693 -18.87 5.24 31.20
C THR A 693 -17.90 4.12 30.90
N TYR A 694 -17.87 3.12 31.75
CA TYR A 694 -17.25 1.83 31.50
C TYR A 694 -18.31 0.92 30.89
N ARG A 695 -18.06 0.41 29.70
CA ARG A 695 -18.91 -0.53 28.99
C ARG A 695 -18.13 -1.83 28.78
N GLN A 696 -18.71 -2.94 29.23
CA GLN A 696 -18.19 -4.28 29.02
C GLN A 696 -19.19 -5.10 28.24
N GLU A 697 -18.79 -5.64 27.11
CA GLU A 697 -19.62 -6.39 26.17
C GLU A 697 -19.21 -7.86 26.20
N VAL A 698 -20.14 -8.73 26.66
CA VAL A 698 -19.93 -10.17 26.76
C VAL A 698 -20.74 -10.88 25.67
N THR A 699 -20.06 -11.55 24.76
CA THR A 699 -20.71 -12.46 23.81
C THR A 699 -21.15 -13.72 24.53
N ILE A 700 -22.41 -14.09 24.39
CA ILE A 700 -23.01 -15.26 25.03
C ILE A 700 -23.81 -16.10 24.03
N ASP A 701 -24.01 -17.37 24.42
CA ASP A 701 -24.95 -18.32 23.83
C ASP A 701 -25.80 -18.91 24.97
N GLY A 702 -27.09 -18.61 24.95
CA GLY A 702 -28.05 -19.05 25.96
C GLY A 702 -28.64 -20.43 25.70
N ASP A 703 -28.43 -21.02 24.51
CA ASP A 703 -29.02 -22.31 24.11
C ASP A 703 -28.11 -23.52 24.39
N ALA A 704 -26.95 -23.31 25.04
CA ALA A 704 -25.95 -24.34 25.27
C ALA A 704 -26.47 -25.46 26.22
N ASP A 705 -27.22 -26.42 25.73
CA ASP A 705 -27.70 -27.61 26.43
C ASP A 705 -28.37 -27.33 27.81
N GLY A 706 -29.12 -26.20 27.92
CA GLY A 706 -29.80 -25.75 29.16
C GLY A 706 -28.89 -24.96 30.10
N GLY A 707 -27.74 -24.52 29.64
CA GLY A 707 -26.80 -23.62 30.34
C GLY A 707 -26.51 -22.35 29.55
N VAL A 708 -25.43 -21.68 29.92
CA VAL A 708 -24.94 -20.51 29.21
C VAL A 708 -23.46 -20.72 28.84
N ARG A 709 -23.12 -20.31 27.63
CA ARG A 709 -21.74 -20.21 27.14
C ARG A 709 -21.39 -18.72 27.03
N ALA A 710 -20.29 -18.27 27.63
CA ALA A 710 -19.84 -16.89 27.59
C ALA A 710 -18.38 -16.77 27.18
N VAL A 711 -18.08 -15.81 26.30
CA VAL A 711 -16.70 -15.50 25.87
C VAL A 711 -16.08 -14.51 26.85
N TRP A 712 -14.98 -14.88 27.48
CA TRP A 712 -14.32 -14.10 28.52
C TRP A 712 -12.83 -13.91 28.27
N PRO A 713 -12.18 -12.78 28.54
CA PRO A 713 -12.76 -11.54 29.07
C PRO A 713 -13.61 -10.79 28.05
N PRO A 714 -14.53 -9.94 28.53
CA PRO A 714 -15.35 -9.08 27.69
C PRO A 714 -14.49 -8.02 26.99
N GLU A 715 -15.00 -7.51 25.89
CA GLU A 715 -14.53 -6.24 25.37
C GLU A 715 -14.85 -5.14 26.37
N THR A 716 -13.91 -4.22 26.59
CA THR A 716 -14.10 -3.15 27.57
C THR A 716 -13.72 -1.82 26.98
N ARG A 717 -14.67 -0.87 26.97
CA ARG A 717 -14.48 0.51 26.52
C ARG A 717 -14.70 1.49 27.66
N VAL A 718 -13.97 2.59 27.63
CA VAL A 718 -14.17 3.72 28.54
C VAL A 718 -14.56 4.94 27.73
N CYS A 719 -15.83 5.29 27.78
CA CYS A 719 -16.41 6.36 26.98
C CYS A 719 -16.54 7.66 27.77
N ARG A 720 -16.29 8.80 27.13
CA ARG A 720 -16.44 10.13 27.74
C ARG A 720 -17.57 10.87 27.08
N LEU A 721 -18.47 11.44 27.89
CA LEU A 721 -19.66 12.19 27.48
C LEU A 721 -20.71 11.40 26.70
N THR A 722 -20.51 10.10 26.57
CA THR A 722 -21.45 9.16 25.93
C THR A 722 -21.45 7.84 26.70
N THR A 723 -22.45 7.02 26.52
CA THR A 723 -22.54 5.66 27.08
C THR A 723 -22.01 4.61 26.11
N GLU A 724 -21.73 4.99 24.88
CA GLU A 724 -21.22 4.12 23.82
C GLU A 724 -20.20 4.87 22.97
N CYS A 725 -19.10 4.23 22.67
CA CYS A 725 -18.03 4.74 21.81
C CYS A 725 -17.34 3.59 21.08
N GLY A 726 -16.77 3.87 19.91
CA GLY A 726 -15.89 2.94 19.22
C GLY A 726 -14.52 2.83 19.90
N TYR A 727 -13.64 2.01 19.32
CA TYR A 727 -12.27 1.82 19.79
C TYR A 727 -11.49 3.14 19.87
N GLU A 728 -11.61 3.97 18.85
CA GLU A 728 -10.97 5.29 18.77
C GLU A 728 -11.53 6.29 19.76
N GLY A 729 -12.82 6.15 20.14
CA GLY A 729 -13.48 6.97 21.12
C GLY A 729 -13.20 6.59 22.58
N THR A 730 -12.48 5.50 22.82
CA THR A 730 -12.09 5.07 24.16
C THR A 730 -11.12 6.09 24.75
N TRP A 731 -11.46 6.59 25.96
CA TRP A 731 -10.72 7.66 26.59
C TRP A 731 -9.40 7.20 27.17
N VAL A 732 -8.32 7.71 26.60
CA VAL A 732 -6.94 7.52 27.05
C VAL A 732 -6.26 8.87 27.28
N GLY A 733 -5.22 8.89 28.08
CA GLY A 733 -4.35 10.05 28.27
C GLY A 733 -3.41 10.29 27.09
N PRO A 734 -2.62 11.38 27.16
CA PRO A 734 -1.69 11.74 26.09
C PRO A 734 -0.57 10.73 25.83
N ASP A 735 -0.31 9.84 26.76
CA ASP A 735 0.68 8.76 26.71
C ASP A 735 0.08 7.40 26.30
N GLY A 736 -1.20 7.38 25.96
CA GLY A 736 -1.93 6.16 25.59
C GLY A 736 -2.47 5.36 26.77
N ASP A 737 -2.09 5.68 28.00
CA ASP A 737 -2.60 5.05 29.20
C ASP A 737 -3.96 5.64 29.63
N TYR A 738 -4.67 4.94 30.49
CA TYR A 738 -5.86 5.52 31.09
C TYR A 738 -5.49 6.70 32.00
N VAL A 739 -6.36 7.71 32.00
CA VAL A 739 -6.20 8.86 32.89
C VAL A 739 -6.39 8.45 34.37
N ASP A 740 -5.87 9.29 35.28
CA ASP A 740 -5.95 9.04 36.72
C ASP A 740 -7.39 8.73 37.19
N GLY A 741 -7.52 7.68 37.99
CA GLY A 741 -8.80 7.20 38.49
C GLY A 741 -9.56 6.29 37.52
N VAL A 742 -9.11 6.11 36.30
CA VAL A 742 -9.68 5.16 35.34
C VAL A 742 -8.92 3.83 35.42
N SER A 743 -9.60 2.77 35.81
CA SER A 743 -9.05 1.42 35.86
C SER A 743 -10.15 0.38 35.74
N VAL A 744 -9.83 -0.77 35.19
CA VAL A 744 -10.77 -1.91 35.08
C VAL A 744 -10.05 -3.19 35.50
N ALA A 745 -10.67 -3.88 36.44
CA ALA A 745 -10.28 -5.25 36.79
C ALA A 745 -11.50 -6.16 36.71
N MET A 746 -11.34 -7.37 36.20
CA MET A 746 -12.45 -8.28 35.99
C MET A 746 -12.04 -9.74 36.25
N ASP A 747 -12.97 -10.54 36.72
CA ASP A 747 -12.86 -11.99 36.87
C ASP A 747 -14.22 -12.65 36.64
N ALA A 748 -14.21 -13.89 36.15
CA ALA A 748 -15.41 -14.69 36.01
C ALA A 748 -15.17 -16.16 36.25
N ARG A 749 -16.20 -16.82 36.75
CA ARG A 749 -16.22 -18.26 37.05
C ARG A 749 -17.56 -18.87 36.71
N VAL A 750 -17.52 -20.10 36.31
CA VAL A 750 -18.73 -20.90 36.14
C VAL A 750 -19.31 -21.23 37.51
N ALA A 751 -20.63 -21.07 37.65
CA ALA A 751 -21.37 -21.62 38.76
C ALA A 751 -21.99 -22.96 38.32
N SER A 752 -21.76 -23.96 39.13
CA SER A 752 -22.33 -25.32 39.01
C SER A 752 -23.66 -25.37 39.74
#